data_b34cbb5907f93f9e1d7d757414d75228
#
_entry.id   b34cbb5907f93f9e1d7d757414d75228
#
_cell.length_a   1.000
_cell.length_b   1.000
_cell.length_c   1.000
_cell.angle_alpha   90.00
_cell.angle_beta   90.00
_cell.angle_gamma   90.00
#
_symmetry.space_group_name_H-M   'P 1'
#
loop_
_entity.id
_entity.type
_entity.pdbx_description
1 polymer ?
#
loop_
_entity_poly.entity_id
_entity_poly.type
_entity_poly.pdbx_seq_one_letter_code
_entity_poly.pdbx_strand_id
1 'polypeptide(L)'
;MTIPGHRRLALAIAIAGSLSMGAARAQEAAGAAQEPYVDRIISPQQLQPLPPEDDETADDTGLPRSFRIEAVASRNEYGDDSFDEQGLSIGGFRETASWGAFSLDATVFHSDRRRFNGLGANDGDIGGLATLWQRNLYLGNGWRVDNGLGVLNTPAPPLQRSQYRFFLPTVAFAGASSEWHSAGNGLLLQGGFGRAGVYTGTRVVGFDVADGNVAALGAQWQWAPQWTGAASFLGTHGRIVPDDLGEPVFEPGDTQALYAAAAWQGERDRAQFNVLGSDGDPGSATGAWIDIDSVRGRYRHNFGAYRLGQGLAWGALPINNDVEGGYYRIGYQYGRWNWNAGLDGIHSLSGDGFDGLYASGYVRYQASSTLGYGGSLNLRDAMDTSHSLQLFLDKQTGWGQTRVQVDEASSGGRSDSWQVSLDQAFPLRQGTRLSASIAHGSLHYDDDIDATTTTTLALYGGRELTDRLTVDGSARWTHGNGSEAFRGTDLNIGLNWRVTPRWSLSAAFYQSRGSRRSPFILDPLVTGTPFISLPRNRSVFLTLRYELSAGRPQGVIGGAPGGPTGTVAGSLFLDDNGDGVRGASEQAAANVTVLLDGRFAVRTDSLGNFEFPRVAAGSHTLTVVPDNLPLPWFVAPGDAQRTVQVRVRQATRVDIGARRQP
;
A
#
# COMPACT_ATOMS: atom_id res chain seq x y z
N MET A 1 -25.43 20.85 34.77
CA MET A 1 -26.49 20.35 33.94
C MET A 1 -25.85 20.10 32.58
N THR A 2 -25.47 18.90 32.33
CA THR A 2 -24.46 18.39 31.41
C THR A 2 -25.03 18.22 30.01
N ILE A 3 -24.30 18.70 29.01
CA ILE A 3 -24.59 18.46 27.58
C ILE A 3 -23.65 17.34 27.09
N PRO A 4 -24.16 16.14 26.80
CA PRO A 4 -23.31 15.02 26.36
C PRO A 4 -23.32 14.72 24.86
N GLY A 5 -23.77 15.66 24.00
CA GLY A 5 -24.01 15.34 22.57
C GLY A 5 -22.77 15.42 21.65
N HIS A 6 -21.82 16.28 21.92
CA HIS A 6 -20.73 16.58 20.97
C HIS A 6 -19.51 15.64 21.05
N ARG A 7 -19.27 15.00 22.20
CA ARG A 7 -18.16 14.03 22.34
C ARG A 7 -18.34 12.76 21.50
N ARG A 8 -19.57 12.39 21.14
CA ARG A 8 -19.89 11.14 20.43
C ARG A 8 -19.68 11.23 18.92
N LEU A 9 -19.78 12.42 18.33
CA LEU A 9 -19.61 12.63 16.88
C LEU A 9 -18.12 12.64 16.49
N ALA A 10 -17.27 13.23 17.31
CA ALA A 10 -15.83 13.27 17.07
C ALA A 10 -15.18 11.88 17.15
N LEU A 11 -15.64 11.02 18.06
CA LEU A 11 -15.15 9.65 18.20
C LEU A 11 -15.59 8.76 17.01
N ALA A 12 -16.81 8.96 16.48
CA ALA A 12 -17.30 8.25 15.31
C ALA A 12 -16.54 8.65 14.03
N ILE A 13 -16.13 9.90 13.90
CA ILE A 13 -15.33 10.38 12.75
C ILE A 13 -13.88 9.89 12.86
N ALA A 14 -13.29 9.83 14.04
CA ALA A 14 -11.94 9.29 14.26
C ALA A 14 -11.89 7.77 14.00
N ILE A 15 -12.93 7.02 14.39
CA ILE A 15 -13.03 5.58 14.12
C ILE A 15 -13.30 5.31 12.62
N ALA A 16 -14.10 6.14 11.95
CA ALA A 16 -14.32 6.03 10.51
C ALA A 16 -13.05 6.38 9.71
N GLY A 17 -12.25 7.35 10.16
CA GLY A 17 -10.96 7.70 9.55
C GLY A 17 -9.89 6.61 9.72
N SER A 18 -9.82 5.96 10.88
CA SER A 18 -8.85 4.88 11.12
C SER A 18 -9.24 3.56 10.45
N LEU A 19 -10.53 3.29 10.27
CA LEU A 19 -11.02 2.13 9.51
C LEU A 19 -10.81 2.29 8.00
N SER A 20 -10.85 3.52 7.45
CA SER A 20 -10.60 3.76 6.03
C SER A 20 -9.12 3.61 5.62
N MET A 21 -8.16 3.90 6.50
CA MET A 21 -6.73 3.67 6.22
C MET A 21 -6.30 2.20 6.38
N GLY A 22 -6.96 1.41 7.24
CA GLY A 22 -6.73 -0.03 7.38
C GLY A 22 -7.32 -0.85 6.22
N ALA A 23 -8.47 -0.44 5.71
CA ALA A 23 -9.15 -1.13 4.60
C ALA A 23 -8.39 -1.02 3.26
N ALA A 24 -7.69 0.09 3.00
CA ALA A 24 -6.96 0.30 1.74
C ALA A 24 -5.76 -0.65 1.55
N ARG A 25 -5.15 -1.17 2.63
CA ARG A 25 -4.03 -2.13 2.53
C ARG A 25 -4.45 -3.61 2.65
N ALA A 26 -5.57 -3.89 3.28
CA ALA A 26 -6.13 -5.25 3.31
C ALA A 26 -6.77 -5.65 1.96
N GLN A 27 -7.11 -4.68 1.13
CA GLN A 27 -7.74 -4.88 -0.17
C GLN A 27 -6.78 -5.32 -1.29
N GLU A 28 -5.46 -5.09 -1.16
CA GLU A 28 -4.48 -5.60 -2.12
C GLU A 28 -4.23 -7.12 -2.03
N ALA A 29 -4.64 -7.77 -0.93
CA ALA A 29 -4.46 -9.22 -0.74
C ALA A 29 -5.76 -10.03 -0.95
N ALA A 30 -6.92 -9.38 -1.01
CA ALA A 30 -8.20 -10.03 -1.32
C ALA A 30 -8.58 -9.69 -2.75
N GLY A 31 -8.49 -10.65 -3.65
CA GLY A 31 -8.83 -10.49 -5.05
C GLY A 31 -10.12 -9.72 -5.26
N ALA A 32 -10.03 -8.62 -5.97
CA ALA A 32 -11.05 -7.85 -6.68
C ALA A 32 -12.51 -8.04 -6.20
N ALA A 33 -12.83 -7.62 -4.99
CA ALA A 33 -14.19 -7.22 -4.68
C ALA A 33 -14.43 -5.91 -5.46
N GLN A 34 -15.35 -5.93 -6.42
CA GLN A 34 -15.76 -4.73 -7.14
C GLN A 34 -16.29 -3.74 -6.11
N GLU A 35 -15.56 -2.65 -5.91
CA GLU A 35 -16.03 -1.50 -5.12
C GLU A 35 -17.34 -0.98 -5.71
N PRO A 36 -18.29 -0.55 -4.88
CA PRO A 36 -19.52 0.08 -5.38
C PRO A 36 -19.17 1.24 -6.31
N TYR A 37 -19.81 1.31 -7.46
CA TYR A 37 -19.58 2.32 -8.49
C TYR A 37 -19.70 3.78 -7.96
N VAL A 38 -20.46 3.98 -6.89
CA VAL A 38 -20.74 5.29 -6.28
C VAL A 38 -19.52 5.87 -5.56
N ASP A 39 -18.58 5.05 -5.08
CA ASP A 39 -17.40 5.51 -4.34
C ASP A 39 -16.19 5.83 -5.24
N ARG A 40 -16.31 5.61 -6.55
CA ARG A 40 -15.30 6.03 -7.51
C ARG A 40 -15.44 7.50 -7.90
N ILE A 41 -15.47 8.38 -6.94
CA ILE A 41 -15.05 9.76 -7.18
C ILE A 41 -13.55 9.66 -7.45
N ILE A 42 -13.15 9.87 -8.70
CA ILE A 42 -11.73 9.98 -9.05
C ILE A 42 -11.20 11.17 -8.26
N SER A 43 -10.62 10.90 -7.11
CA SER A 43 -9.93 11.97 -6.39
C SER A 43 -8.77 12.43 -7.27
N PRO A 44 -8.41 13.72 -7.26
CA PRO A 44 -7.23 14.20 -7.98
C PRO A 44 -5.94 13.43 -7.66
N GLN A 45 -5.90 12.76 -6.50
CA GLN A 45 -4.82 11.87 -6.06
C GLN A 45 -4.78 10.54 -6.81
N GLN A 46 -5.87 10.12 -7.45
CA GLN A 46 -5.97 8.89 -8.24
C GLN A 46 -5.68 9.10 -9.74
N LEU A 47 -5.46 10.34 -10.17
CA LEU A 47 -4.97 10.64 -11.51
C LEU A 47 -3.50 10.21 -11.59
N GLN A 48 -3.28 8.92 -11.82
CA GLN A 48 -1.94 8.43 -12.13
C GLN A 48 -1.55 8.91 -13.54
N PRO A 49 -0.34 9.41 -13.73
CA PRO A 49 0.18 9.66 -15.07
C PRO A 49 0.09 8.39 -15.91
N LEU A 50 -0.20 8.54 -17.18
CA LEU A 50 -0.14 7.42 -18.11
C LEU A 50 1.22 6.73 -17.99
N PRO A 51 1.27 5.38 -17.90
CA PRO A 51 2.53 4.68 -17.91
C PRO A 51 3.33 5.10 -19.14
N PRO A 52 4.65 5.24 -19.04
CA PRO A 52 5.47 5.51 -20.23
C PRO A 52 5.21 4.40 -21.24
N GLU A 53 4.96 4.78 -22.49
CA GLU A 53 5.04 3.83 -23.61
C GLU A 53 6.46 3.24 -23.62
N ASP A 54 6.57 1.98 -24.07
CA ASP A 54 7.87 1.42 -24.44
C ASP A 54 8.54 2.38 -25.40
N ASP A 55 9.43 3.19 -24.88
CA ASP A 55 10.05 4.29 -25.62
C ASP A 55 11.12 3.66 -26.51
N GLU A 56 10.87 3.62 -27.81
CA GLU A 56 11.88 3.15 -28.78
C GLU A 56 13.20 3.92 -28.67
N THR A 57 13.18 5.02 -27.91
CA THR A 57 14.36 5.87 -27.63
C THR A 57 14.94 5.69 -26.23
N ALA A 58 14.42 4.73 -25.44
CA ALA A 58 14.96 4.50 -24.10
C ALA A 58 16.41 4.02 -24.19
N ASP A 59 17.30 4.67 -23.45
CA ASP A 59 18.71 4.24 -23.33
C ASP A 59 18.75 2.96 -22.50
N ASP A 60 18.75 1.81 -23.18
CA ASP A 60 18.80 0.49 -22.57
C ASP A 60 20.19 0.11 -22.04
N THR A 61 21.17 0.99 -22.16
CA THR A 61 22.54 0.70 -21.76
C THR A 61 22.72 0.81 -20.24
N GLY A 62 23.35 -0.21 -19.66
CA GLY A 62 23.72 -0.22 -18.24
C GLY A 62 22.60 -0.60 -17.30
N LEU A 63 22.84 -0.33 -16.01
CA LEU A 63 21.91 -0.65 -14.91
C LEU A 63 20.76 0.36 -14.81
N PRO A 64 19.61 -0.04 -14.28
CA PRO A 64 18.46 0.83 -14.11
C PRO A 64 18.79 2.11 -13.36
N ARG A 65 18.35 3.21 -13.94
CA ARG A 65 18.45 4.55 -13.36
C ARG A 65 17.25 5.37 -13.77
N SER A 66 16.74 6.17 -12.87
CA SER A 66 15.68 7.11 -13.19
C SER A 66 15.88 8.43 -12.45
N PHE A 67 15.33 9.48 -13.02
CA PHE A 67 15.30 10.80 -12.44
C PHE A 67 13.95 11.44 -12.74
N ARG A 68 13.33 12.03 -11.72
CA ARG A 68 12.03 12.68 -11.82
C ARG A 68 12.07 14.05 -11.16
N ILE A 69 11.53 15.03 -11.84
CA ILE A 69 11.21 16.34 -11.25
C ILE A 69 9.71 16.56 -11.48
N GLU A 70 9.02 16.98 -10.45
CA GLU A 70 7.60 17.30 -10.50
C GLU A 70 7.36 18.65 -9.84
N ALA A 71 6.80 19.58 -10.59
CA ALA A 71 6.32 20.86 -10.08
C ALA A 71 4.81 20.83 -9.93
N VAL A 72 4.33 21.25 -8.78
CA VAL A 72 2.89 21.24 -8.42
C VAL A 72 2.48 22.65 -8.06
N ALA A 73 1.31 23.05 -8.53
CA ALA A 73 0.63 24.26 -8.09
C ALA A 73 -0.84 23.93 -7.81
N SER A 74 -1.36 24.38 -6.69
CA SER A 74 -2.76 24.22 -6.34
C SER A 74 -3.33 25.49 -5.75
N ARG A 75 -4.61 25.72 -6.03
CA ARG A 75 -5.43 26.75 -5.40
C ARG A 75 -6.69 26.12 -4.85
N ASN A 76 -6.96 26.34 -3.58
CA ASN A 76 -8.12 25.83 -2.88
C ASN A 76 -8.93 27.02 -2.33
N GLU A 77 -10.23 27.04 -2.60
CA GLU A 77 -11.17 28.05 -2.13
C GLU A 77 -12.26 27.36 -1.30
N TYR A 78 -12.48 27.81 -0.09
CA TYR A 78 -13.55 27.34 0.78
C TYR A 78 -14.32 28.55 1.33
N GLY A 79 -15.50 28.81 0.77
CA GLY A 79 -16.24 30.03 1.06
C GLY A 79 -15.51 31.27 0.57
N ASP A 80 -15.17 32.14 1.52
CA ASP A 80 -14.40 33.37 1.30
C ASP A 80 -12.89 33.16 1.55
N ASP A 81 -12.51 32.03 2.11
CA ASP A 81 -11.12 31.69 2.35
C ASP A 81 -10.51 31.03 1.11
N SER A 82 -9.25 31.36 0.83
CA SER A 82 -8.46 30.70 -0.20
C SER A 82 -7.04 30.47 0.28
N PHE A 83 -6.46 29.37 -0.18
CA PHE A 83 -5.05 29.10 0.03
C PHE A 83 -4.42 28.50 -1.21
N ASP A 84 -3.19 28.92 -1.46
CA ASP A 84 -2.37 28.46 -2.56
C ASP A 84 -1.24 27.57 -2.04
N GLU A 85 -0.90 26.51 -2.76
CA GLU A 85 0.25 25.70 -2.47
C GLU A 85 1.05 25.47 -3.75
N GLN A 86 2.36 25.70 -3.69
CA GLN A 86 3.29 25.47 -4.79
C GLN A 86 4.45 24.63 -4.27
N GLY A 87 4.87 23.63 -5.02
CA GLY A 87 5.92 22.76 -4.57
C GLY A 87 6.68 22.08 -5.69
N LEU A 88 7.82 21.55 -5.30
CA LEU A 88 8.71 20.80 -6.15
C LEU A 88 9.03 19.46 -5.49
N SER A 89 8.92 18.37 -6.26
CA SER A 89 9.36 17.04 -5.87
C SER A 89 10.49 16.58 -6.79
N ILE A 90 11.52 16.00 -6.21
CA ILE A 90 12.65 15.42 -6.94
C ILE A 90 12.77 13.97 -6.51
N GLY A 91 12.76 13.05 -7.48
CA GLY A 91 12.99 11.63 -7.26
C GLY A 91 14.20 11.17 -8.09
N GLY A 92 15.02 10.32 -7.51
CA GLY A 92 16.14 9.70 -8.19
C GLY A 92 16.27 8.23 -7.80
N PHE A 93 16.59 7.39 -8.76
CA PHE A 93 16.89 5.98 -8.53
C PHE A 93 18.11 5.57 -9.35
N ARG A 94 19.00 4.80 -8.75
CA ARG A 94 20.18 4.25 -9.43
C ARG A 94 20.55 2.89 -8.84
N GLU A 95 20.49 1.86 -9.66
CA GLU A 95 21.07 0.56 -9.33
C GLU A 95 22.57 0.56 -9.59
N THR A 96 23.35 -0.03 -8.69
CA THR A 96 24.80 -0.18 -8.84
C THR A 96 25.18 -1.65 -8.85
N ALA A 97 26.31 -1.98 -9.45
CA ALA A 97 26.78 -3.36 -9.55
C ALA A 97 27.11 -4.01 -8.19
N SER A 98 27.50 -3.22 -7.18
CA SER A 98 28.08 -3.74 -5.94
C SER A 98 27.59 -3.10 -4.65
N TRP A 99 26.95 -1.92 -4.73
CA TRP A 99 26.48 -1.18 -3.55
C TRP A 99 24.95 -1.23 -3.38
N GLY A 100 24.27 -2.09 -4.15
CA GLY A 100 22.83 -2.14 -4.20
C GLY A 100 22.22 -0.99 -5.00
N ALA A 101 21.00 -0.63 -4.66
CA ALA A 101 20.25 0.43 -5.32
C ALA A 101 20.09 1.64 -4.38
N PHE A 102 20.30 2.83 -4.91
CA PHE A 102 20.05 4.09 -4.22
C PHE A 102 18.75 4.71 -4.73
N SER A 103 17.93 5.22 -3.83
CA SER A 103 16.82 6.10 -4.18
C SER A 103 16.81 7.33 -3.29
N LEU A 104 16.55 8.49 -3.91
CA LEU A 104 16.35 9.76 -3.24
C LEU A 104 14.98 10.28 -3.60
N ASP A 105 14.21 10.66 -2.60
CA ASP A 105 12.97 11.40 -2.76
C ASP A 105 13.05 12.63 -1.86
N ALA A 106 12.83 13.81 -2.46
CA ALA A 106 12.85 15.08 -1.76
C ALA A 106 11.69 15.95 -2.25
N THR A 107 11.07 16.67 -1.32
CA THR A 107 10.00 17.62 -1.62
C THR A 107 10.26 18.92 -0.90
N VAL A 108 9.85 20.01 -1.50
CA VAL A 108 9.78 21.34 -0.89
C VAL A 108 8.54 22.04 -1.41
N PHE A 109 7.81 22.71 -0.53
CA PHE A 109 6.62 23.47 -0.92
C PHE A 109 6.52 24.76 -0.12
N HIS A 110 5.80 25.69 -0.69
CA HIS A 110 5.31 26.91 -0.06
C HIS A 110 3.80 26.84 -0.02
N SER A 111 3.21 27.19 1.11
CA SER A 111 1.75 27.24 1.29
C SER A 111 1.39 28.47 2.11
N ASP A 112 0.40 29.24 1.69
CA ASP A 112 -0.15 30.37 2.42
C ASP A 112 -1.27 29.97 3.40
N ARG A 113 -1.46 28.65 3.58
CA ARG A 113 -2.45 28.09 4.49
C ARG A 113 -2.11 28.42 5.94
N ARG A 114 -2.91 29.28 6.55
CA ARG A 114 -2.95 29.44 8.00
C ARG A 114 -3.63 28.20 8.60
N ARG A 115 -3.07 27.70 9.71
CA ARG A 115 -3.52 26.50 10.45
C ARG A 115 -4.97 26.09 10.17
N PHE A 116 -5.12 24.98 9.48
CA PHE A 116 -6.36 24.24 9.43
C PHE A 116 -6.10 22.92 10.15
N ASN A 117 -6.74 22.77 11.34
CA ASN A 117 -6.69 21.59 12.18
C ASN A 117 -5.30 21.21 12.74
N GLY A 118 -5.07 21.46 13.99
CA GLY A 118 -4.07 21.02 14.95
C GLY A 118 -2.92 20.05 14.61
N LEU A 119 -2.87 19.49 13.44
CA LEU A 119 -1.79 18.68 12.92
C LEU A 119 -0.74 19.57 12.24
N GLY A 120 0.10 20.24 13.05
CA GLY A 120 1.44 20.66 12.67
C GLY A 120 1.61 21.47 11.40
N ALA A 121 0.67 22.33 11.00
CA ALA A 121 0.99 23.40 10.08
C ALA A 121 1.66 24.51 10.89
N ASN A 122 2.98 24.53 10.90
CA ASN A 122 3.69 25.70 11.38
C ASN A 122 3.23 26.94 10.63
N ASP A 123 3.22 28.09 11.28
CA ASP A 123 3.04 29.41 10.63
C ASP A 123 4.17 29.71 9.61
N GLY A 124 4.96 28.69 9.26
CA GLY A 124 6.03 28.77 8.29
C GLY A 124 5.52 28.46 6.89
N ASP A 125 5.69 29.41 6.00
CA ASP A 125 5.30 29.35 4.60
C ASP A 125 5.98 28.23 3.80
N ILE A 126 6.96 27.54 4.36
CA ILE A 126 7.79 26.54 3.65
C ILE A 126 7.85 25.24 4.43
N GLY A 127 7.48 24.15 3.78
CA GLY A 127 7.61 22.78 4.29
C GLY A 127 8.36 21.90 3.29
N GLY A 128 8.78 20.74 3.75
CA GLY A 128 9.42 19.76 2.88
C GLY A 128 9.86 18.50 3.62
N LEU A 129 10.37 17.55 2.88
CA LEU A 129 11.01 16.34 3.40
C LEU A 129 12.09 15.83 2.44
N ALA A 130 13.00 15.03 2.95
CA ALA A 130 13.93 14.28 2.13
C ALA A 130 14.15 12.89 2.70
N THR A 131 14.26 11.90 1.82
CA THR A 131 14.52 10.50 2.19
C THR A 131 15.50 9.89 1.20
N LEU A 132 16.57 9.33 1.73
CA LEU A 132 17.57 8.59 0.98
C LEU A 132 17.53 7.13 1.42
N TRP A 133 17.39 6.22 0.46
CA TRP A 133 17.50 4.78 0.68
C TRP A 133 18.70 4.20 -0.06
N GLN A 134 19.42 3.31 0.61
CA GLN A 134 20.31 2.34 0.01
C GLN A 134 19.72 0.96 0.25
N ARG A 135 19.35 0.26 -0.79
CA ARG A 135 18.73 -1.06 -0.71
C ARG A 135 19.59 -2.13 -1.34
N ASN A 136 19.46 -3.36 -0.81
CA ASN A 136 20.19 -4.52 -1.32
C ASN A 136 21.71 -4.35 -1.27
N LEU A 137 22.24 -3.69 -0.23
CA LEU A 137 23.68 -3.68 0.03
C LEU A 137 24.11 -5.07 0.50
N TYR A 138 24.98 -5.71 -0.22
CA TYR A 138 25.51 -7.02 0.13
C TYR A 138 26.81 -6.93 0.91
N LEU A 139 26.83 -7.51 2.13
CA LEU A 139 28.03 -7.50 2.99
C LEU A 139 28.83 -8.83 2.94
N GLY A 140 28.39 -9.81 2.15
CA GLY A 140 28.95 -11.17 2.14
C GLY A 140 28.22 -12.12 3.08
N ASN A 141 28.58 -13.40 3.05
CA ASN A 141 28.00 -14.47 3.89
C ASN A 141 26.45 -14.52 3.90
N GLY A 142 25.82 -14.11 2.78
CA GLY A 142 24.35 -14.12 2.65
C GLY A 142 23.62 -12.99 3.35
N TRP A 143 24.34 -11.98 3.89
CA TRP A 143 23.72 -10.79 4.47
C TRP A 143 23.43 -9.72 3.43
N ARG A 144 22.21 -9.23 3.47
CA ARG A 144 21.71 -8.06 2.72
C ARG A 144 21.26 -6.98 3.69
N VAL A 145 21.61 -5.75 3.41
CA VAL A 145 21.31 -4.60 4.27
C VAL A 145 20.61 -3.53 3.46
N ASP A 146 19.53 -2.99 4.03
CA ASP A 146 18.80 -1.83 3.52
C ASP A 146 18.95 -0.71 4.55
N ASN A 147 19.47 0.46 4.14
CA ASN A 147 19.68 1.62 4.99
C ASN A 147 18.82 2.80 4.52
N GLY A 148 18.18 3.47 5.46
CA GLY A 148 17.37 4.67 5.23
C GLY A 148 17.90 5.85 6.04
N LEU A 149 17.86 7.06 5.44
CA LEU A 149 18.18 8.32 6.09
C LEU A 149 17.18 9.39 5.66
N GLY A 150 16.67 10.17 6.61
CA GLY A 150 15.69 11.22 6.36
C GLY A 150 14.35 10.93 7.02
N VAL A 151 13.24 11.23 6.36
CA VAL A 151 11.89 10.95 6.90
C VAL A 151 11.51 9.51 6.61
N LEU A 152 11.33 8.74 7.67
CA LEU A 152 11.16 7.29 7.65
C LEU A 152 9.99 6.89 8.56
N ASN A 153 9.54 5.63 8.45
CA ASN A 153 8.66 5.01 9.43
C ASN A 153 9.44 4.02 10.29
N THR A 154 9.01 3.83 11.53
CA THR A 154 9.60 2.82 12.42
C THR A 154 9.57 1.45 11.75
N PRO A 155 10.69 0.72 11.75
CA PRO A 155 10.74 -0.62 11.22
C PRO A 155 9.84 -1.55 12.04
N ALA A 156 9.18 -2.48 11.34
CA ALA A 156 8.31 -3.47 11.97
C ALA A 156 8.50 -4.83 11.29
N PRO A 157 8.75 -5.90 12.04
CA PRO A 157 8.86 -7.25 11.49
C PRO A 157 7.61 -7.68 10.71
N PRO A 158 7.75 -8.53 9.67
CA PRO A 158 6.61 -9.01 8.89
C PRO A 158 5.48 -9.62 9.72
N LEU A 159 5.78 -10.37 10.80
CA LEU A 159 4.74 -10.90 11.70
C LEU A 159 3.95 -9.80 12.43
N GLN A 160 4.61 -8.71 12.81
CA GLN A 160 3.93 -7.55 13.40
C GLN A 160 2.98 -6.88 12.40
N ARG A 161 3.34 -6.84 11.12
CA ARG A 161 2.52 -6.25 10.05
C ARG A 161 1.41 -7.15 9.53
N SER A 162 1.55 -8.47 9.68
CA SER A 162 0.65 -9.49 9.12
C SER A 162 -0.48 -9.89 10.05
N GLN A 163 -0.96 -8.98 10.90
CA GLN A 163 -2.02 -9.24 11.85
C GLN A 163 -3.39 -9.06 11.21
N TYR A 164 -4.36 -9.83 11.68
CA TYR A 164 -5.69 -9.84 11.11
C TYR A 164 -6.63 -8.80 11.76
N ARG A 165 -6.64 -8.74 13.08
CA ARG A 165 -7.61 -7.93 13.85
C ARG A 165 -7.02 -6.62 14.34
N PHE A 166 -5.81 -6.68 14.88
CA PHE A 166 -5.16 -5.52 15.50
C PHE A 166 -3.97 -5.07 14.68
N PHE A 167 -3.88 -3.79 14.47
CA PHE A 167 -2.80 -3.17 13.75
C PHE A 167 -1.95 -2.34 14.70
N LEU A 168 -0.65 -2.62 14.74
CA LEU A 168 0.31 -1.80 15.44
C LEU A 168 0.86 -0.76 14.45
N PRO A 169 0.54 0.54 14.62
CA PRO A 169 0.91 1.56 13.67
C PRO A 169 2.43 1.79 13.64
N THR A 170 2.93 2.24 12.51
CA THR A 170 4.30 2.74 12.41
C THR A 170 4.33 4.22 12.71
N VAL A 171 5.34 4.68 13.45
CA VAL A 171 5.56 6.08 13.79
C VAL A 171 6.49 6.69 12.76
N ALA A 172 6.10 7.84 12.19
CA ALA A 172 6.95 8.60 11.30
C ALA A 172 8.03 9.37 12.09
N PHE A 173 9.25 9.38 11.60
CA PHE A 173 10.36 10.08 12.23
C PHE A 173 11.39 10.58 11.22
N ALA A 174 12.08 11.65 11.55
CA ALA A 174 13.25 12.12 10.82
C ALA A 174 14.51 11.56 11.49
N GLY A 175 15.24 10.68 10.80
CA GLY A 175 16.38 9.99 11.39
C GLY A 175 17.01 8.96 10.46
N ALA A 176 17.46 7.86 11.03
CA ALA A 176 18.10 6.77 10.30
C ALA A 176 17.48 5.41 10.65
N SER A 177 17.44 4.51 9.69
CA SER A 177 17.05 3.11 9.88
C SER A 177 17.96 2.16 9.12
N SER A 178 18.05 0.94 9.64
CA SER A 178 18.80 -0.14 8.99
C SER A 178 18.08 -1.47 9.16
N GLU A 179 18.00 -2.25 8.09
CA GLU A 179 17.36 -3.55 8.05
C GLU A 179 18.32 -4.58 7.48
N TRP A 180 18.54 -5.68 8.19
CA TRP A 180 19.53 -6.71 7.93
C TRP A 180 18.86 -8.04 7.68
N HIS A 181 19.01 -8.58 6.49
CA HIS A 181 18.44 -9.87 6.09
C HIS A 181 19.53 -10.92 5.93
N SER A 182 19.35 -12.07 6.57
CA SER A 182 20.15 -13.27 6.33
C SER A 182 19.25 -14.37 5.77
N ALA A 183 19.26 -14.53 4.45
CA ALA A 183 18.39 -15.51 3.78
C ALA A 183 18.69 -16.95 4.21
N GLY A 184 19.97 -17.30 4.40
CA GLY A 184 20.40 -18.64 4.80
C GLY A 184 19.97 -19.03 6.22
N ASN A 185 19.78 -18.05 7.11
CA ASN A 185 19.42 -18.28 8.51
C ASN A 185 17.95 -17.92 8.81
N GLY A 186 17.20 -17.43 7.82
CA GLY A 186 15.84 -16.96 8.02
C GLY A 186 15.73 -15.82 9.06
N LEU A 187 16.80 -15.02 9.21
CA LEU A 187 16.92 -13.98 10.23
C LEU A 187 16.79 -12.58 9.60
N LEU A 188 15.92 -11.78 10.20
CA LEU A 188 15.73 -10.35 9.94
C LEU A 188 16.02 -9.59 11.22
N LEU A 189 16.87 -8.57 11.15
CA LEU A 189 17.10 -7.61 12.21
C LEU A 189 16.80 -6.22 11.69
N GLN A 190 16.17 -5.39 12.51
CA GLN A 190 15.76 -4.04 12.12
C GLN A 190 16.04 -3.06 13.25
N GLY A 191 16.42 -1.84 12.89
CA GLY A 191 16.59 -0.76 13.86
C GLY A 191 16.34 0.59 13.22
N GLY A 192 15.84 1.53 14.01
CA GLY A 192 15.63 2.91 13.58
C GLY A 192 15.58 3.84 14.77
N PHE A 193 16.07 5.05 14.58
CA PHE A 193 16.03 6.10 15.57
C PHE A 193 15.98 7.48 14.94
N GLY A 194 15.37 8.43 15.63
CA GLY A 194 15.26 9.81 15.15
C GLY A 194 14.30 10.63 15.98
N ARG A 195 13.89 11.76 15.44
CA ARG A 195 12.91 12.65 16.04
C ARG A 195 11.53 12.36 15.46
N ALA A 196 10.54 12.22 16.31
CA ALA A 196 9.14 12.07 15.92
C ALA A 196 8.65 13.33 15.18
N GLY A 197 7.59 13.19 14.42
CA GLY A 197 6.96 14.31 13.74
C GLY A 197 5.72 13.88 12.97
N VAL A 198 5.14 14.82 12.26
CA VAL A 198 3.90 14.63 11.50
C VAL A 198 4.08 15.04 10.05
N TYR A 199 3.38 14.35 9.15
CA TYR A 199 3.32 14.76 7.76
C TYR A 199 2.48 16.02 7.60
N THR A 200 2.97 16.93 6.77
CA THR A 200 2.33 18.23 6.47
C THR A 200 2.14 18.40 4.97
N GLY A 201 1.50 19.52 4.59
CA GLY A 201 1.15 19.82 3.21
C GLY A 201 -0.14 19.14 2.76
N THR A 202 -0.72 19.65 1.70
CA THR A 202 -1.98 19.11 1.16
C THR A 202 -1.76 18.33 -0.13
N ARG A 203 -0.89 18.81 -0.98
CA ARG A 203 -0.57 18.20 -2.29
C ARG A 203 0.88 17.75 -2.35
N VAL A 204 1.79 18.57 -1.89
CA VAL A 204 3.20 18.23 -1.76
C VAL A 204 3.48 17.91 -0.29
N VAL A 205 3.94 16.71 -0.04
CA VAL A 205 4.12 16.22 1.32
C VAL A 205 5.39 16.80 1.93
N GLY A 206 5.26 17.36 3.13
CA GLY A 206 6.36 17.75 4.00
C GLY A 206 6.36 16.96 5.30
N PHE A 207 7.26 17.31 6.19
CA PHE A 207 7.35 16.70 7.50
C PHE A 207 7.82 17.71 8.53
N ASP A 208 7.00 17.92 9.54
CA ASP A 208 7.32 18.77 10.67
C ASP A 208 7.83 17.92 11.82
N VAL A 209 9.04 18.25 12.25
CA VAL A 209 9.70 17.55 13.36
C VAL A 209 9.15 18.06 14.68
N ALA A 210 8.58 17.17 15.48
CA ALA A 210 8.08 17.47 16.80
C ALA A 210 9.18 17.37 17.88
N ASP A 211 8.88 17.87 19.07
CA ASP A 211 9.76 17.74 20.25
C ASP A 211 9.62 16.35 20.89
N GLY A 212 10.04 15.33 20.13
CA GLY A 212 10.00 13.96 20.61
C GLY A 212 11.04 13.10 19.91
N ASN A 213 11.38 11.98 20.53
CA ASN A 213 12.34 11.03 20.00
C ASN A 213 11.68 9.67 19.81
N VAL A 214 12.17 8.93 18.84
CA VAL A 214 11.71 7.57 18.53
C VAL A 214 12.94 6.66 18.43
N ALA A 215 12.85 5.50 19.09
CA ALA A 215 13.79 4.41 18.92
C ALA A 215 13.02 3.10 18.73
N ALA A 216 13.33 2.38 17.68
CA ALA A 216 12.68 1.10 17.36
C ALA A 216 13.73 0.04 17.05
N LEU A 217 13.51 -1.16 17.60
CA LEU A 217 14.30 -2.35 17.30
C LEU A 217 13.34 -3.49 16.94
N GLY A 218 13.71 -4.35 16.01
CA GLY A 218 12.91 -5.49 15.62
C GLY A 218 13.79 -6.67 15.19
N ALA A 219 13.30 -7.86 15.46
CA ALA A 219 13.91 -9.10 14.98
C ALA A 219 12.81 -10.08 14.57
N GLN A 220 13.06 -10.82 13.52
CA GLN A 220 12.25 -11.98 13.14
C GLN A 220 13.15 -13.12 12.75
N TRP A 221 12.82 -14.31 13.21
CA TRP A 221 13.62 -15.50 12.95
C TRP A 221 12.71 -16.70 12.66
N GLN A 222 13.02 -17.38 11.57
CA GLN A 222 12.42 -18.66 11.22
C GLN A 222 13.34 -19.79 11.74
N TRP A 223 13.03 -20.31 12.94
CA TRP A 223 13.85 -21.36 13.56
C TRP A 223 13.53 -22.78 13.08
N ALA A 224 12.38 -22.95 12.42
CA ALA A 224 12.00 -24.20 11.77
C ALA A 224 11.17 -23.89 10.52
N PRO A 225 11.03 -24.83 9.57
CA PRO A 225 10.29 -24.59 8.32
C PRO A 225 8.84 -24.09 8.53
N GLN A 226 8.22 -24.46 9.65
CA GLN A 226 6.84 -24.13 9.98
C GLN A 226 6.72 -23.06 11.07
N TRP A 227 7.81 -22.67 11.73
CA TRP A 227 7.78 -21.78 12.88
C TRP A 227 8.60 -20.53 12.66
N THR A 228 7.97 -19.40 12.85
CA THR A 228 8.59 -18.08 12.79
C THR A 228 8.24 -17.31 14.05
N GLY A 229 9.21 -16.66 14.66
CA GLY A 229 8.98 -15.73 15.76
C GLY A 229 9.45 -14.33 15.43
N ALA A 230 8.88 -13.36 16.10
CA ALA A 230 9.29 -11.97 16.03
C ALA A 230 9.24 -11.32 17.40
N ALA A 231 10.12 -10.35 17.61
CA ALA A 231 10.06 -9.44 18.72
C ALA A 231 10.38 -8.03 18.23
N SER A 232 9.73 -7.02 18.80
CA SER A 232 10.04 -5.63 18.52
C SER A 232 9.85 -4.76 19.75
N PHE A 233 10.70 -3.76 19.86
CA PHE A 233 10.67 -2.72 20.88
C PHE A 233 10.41 -1.38 20.19
N LEU A 234 9.55 -0.56 20.80
CA LEU A 234 9.31 0.82 20.41
C LEU A 234 9.33 1.71 21.65
N GLY A 235 10.29 2.62 21.68
CA GLY A 235 10.35 3.70 22.67
C GLY A 235 10.08 5.04 22.00
N THR A 236 9.15 5.81 22.53
CA THR A 236 8.84 7.17 22.07
C THR A 236 8.78 8.12 23.24
N HIS A 237 9.26 9.34 23.00
CA HIS A 237 9.02 10.47 23.87
C HIS A 237 8.05 11.40 23.14
N GLY A 238 6.86 11.59 23.69
CA GLY A 238 5.78 12.34 23.07
C GLY A 238 4.72 11.44 22.40
N ARG A 239 3.48 11.89 22.46
CA ARG A 239 2.29 11.20 21.92
C ARG A 239 1.35 12.18 21.24
N ILE A 240 0.52 11.67 20.33
CA ILE A 240 -0.58 12.44 19.75
C ILE A 240 -1.83 12.20 20.57
N VAL A 241 -2.37 13.25 21.15
CA VAL A 241 -3.63 13.23 21.91
C VAL A 241 -4.60 14.25 21.30
N PRO A 242 -5.92 14.05 21.39
CA PRO A 242 -6.87 15.08 21.02
C PRO A 242 -6.85 16.23 22.03
N ASP A 243 -6.89 17.46 21.55
CA ASP A 243 -7.11 18.66 22.38
C ASP A 243 -8.58 18.77 22.84
N ASP A 244 -8.91 19.86 23.54
CA ASP A 244 -10.27 20.12 24.03
C ASP A 244 -11.31 20.28 22.91
N LEU A 245 -10.86 20.49 21.66
CA LEU A 245 -11.70 20.59 20.47
C LEU A 245 -11.79 19.26 19.70
N GLY A 246 -11.07 18.23 20.18
CA GLY A 246 -10.99 16.92 19.52
C GLY A 246 -9.95 16.86 18.39
N GLU A 247 -9.13 17.91 18.22
CA GLU A 247 -8.07 17.96 17.24
C GLU A 247 -6.81 17.25 17.76
N PRO A 248 -6.13 16.43 16.94
CA PRO A 248 -4.94 15.72 17.38
C PRO A 248 -3.77 16.69 17.61
N VAL A 249 -3.23 16.67 18.80
CA VAL A 249 -2.06 17.47 19.21
C VAL A 249 -0.95 16.53 19.64
N PHE A 250 0.28 16.86 19.29
CA PHE A 250 1.45 16.13 19.75
C PHE A 250 1.85 16.66 21.15
N GLU A 251 1.63 15.85 22.17
CA GLU A 251 2.04 16.16 23.53
C GLU A 251 3.30 15.37 23.94
N PRO A 252 4.21 15.99 24.71
CA PRO A 252 5.29 15.24 25.33
C PRO A 252 4.76 14.15 26.25
N GLY A 253 5.31 12.97 26.13
CA GLY A 253 5.00 11.83 26.99
C GLY A 253 5.87 10.63 26.65
N ASP A 254 6.23 9.86 27.65
CA ASP A 254 7.09 8.69 27.50
C ASP A 254 6.25 7.43 27.29
N THR A 255 6.62 6.64 26.28
CA THR A 255 5.99 5.35 26.02
C THR A 255 7.06 4.35 25.63
N GLN A 256 7.08 3.21 26.30
CA GLN A 256 7.92 2.07 25.96
C GLN A 256 7.03 0.85 25.75
N ALA A 257 7.23 0.13 24.66
CA ALA A 257 6.42 -1.03 24.35
C ALA A 257 7.30 -2.18 23.81
N LEU A 258 6.97 -3.38 24.23
CA LEU A 258 7.60 -4.62 23.77
C LEU A 258 6.53 -5.53 23.18
N TYR A 259 6.69 -5.88 21.92
CA TYR A 259 5.87 -6.83 21.22
C TYR A 259 6.64 -8.12 20.97
N ALA A 260 5.96 -9.26 21.13
CA ALA A 260 6.49 -10.56 20.74
C ALA A 260 5.40 -11.39 20.03
N ALA A 261 5.80 -12.18 19.04
CA ALA A 261 4.89 -13.07 18.33
C ALA A 261 5.56 -14.37 17.94
N ALA A 262 4.73 -15.43 17.87
CA ALA A 262 5.10 -16.71 17.29
C ALA A 262 4.01 -17.13 16.28
N ALA A 263 4.40 -17.52 15.08
CA ALA A 263 3.52 -18.02 14.05
C ALA A 263 3.90 -19.43 13.64
N TRP A 264 2.90 -20.28 13.55
CA TRP A 264 3.00 -21.59 12.96
C TRP A 264 2.29 -21.61 11.61
N GLN A 265 2.96 -22.16 10.59
CA GLN A 265 2.45 -22.26 9.22
C GLN A 265 2.48 -23.72 8.79
N GLY A 266 1.31 -24.35 8.74
CA GLY A 266 1.11 -25.65 8.12
C GLY A 266 0.74 -25.53 6.63
N GLU A 267 0.36 -26.65 6.02
CA GLU A 267 -0.06 -26.67 4.60
C GLU A 267 -1.38 -25.92 4.37
N ARG A 268 -2.30 -25.97 5.32
CA ARG A 268 -3.66 -25.43 5.22
C ARG A 268 -4.05 -24.55 6.39
N ASP A 269 -3.20 -24.49 7.39
CA ASP A 269 -3.48 -23.80 8.64
C ASP A 269 -2.34 -22.84 8.95
N ARG A 270 -2.69 -21.70 9.52
CA ARG A 270 -1.77 -20.74 10.12
C ARG A 270 -2.31 -20.37 11.49
N ALA A 271 -1.47 -20.34 12.48
CA ALA A 271 -1.79 -19.80 13.78
C ALA A 271 -0.71 -18.77 14.16
N GLN A 272 -1.12 -17.62 14.67
CA GLN A 272 -0.21 -16.58 15.16
C GLN A 272 -0.65 -16.16 16.54
N PHE A 273 0.25 -16.28 17.49
CA PHE A 273 0.10 -15.82 18.87
C PHE A 273 0.90 -14.55 19.08
N ASN A 274 0.31 -13.54 19.72
CA ASN A 274 0.89 -12.22 19.90
C ASN A 274 0.75 -11.77 21.35
N VAL A 275 1.77 -11.08 21.84
CA VAL A 275 1.80 -10.46 23.17
C VAL A 275 2.38 -9.06 23.05
N LEU A 276 1.79 -8.11 23.74
CA LEU A 276 2.23 -6.72 23.82
C LEU A 276 2.24 -6.28 25.27
N GLY A 277 3.34 -5.70 25.72
CA GLY A 277 3.43 -5.00 26.99
C GLY A 277 3.85 -3.56 26.75
N SER A 278 3.26 -2.62 27.46
CA SER A 278 3.64 -1.21 27.40
C SER A 278 3.72 -0.59 28.80
N ASP A 279 4.56 0.41 28.91
CA ASP A 279 4.72 1.27 30.09
C ASP A 279 4.90 2.72 29.63
N GLY A 280 4.36 3.66 30.38
CA GLY A 280 4.46 5.09 30.05
C GLY A 280 3.36 5.92 30.69
N ASP A 281 3.12 7.13 30.19
CA ASP A 281 2.14 8.07 30.74
C ASP A 281 0.72 7.51 30.87
N PRO A 282 0.21 6.65 29.98
CA PRO A 282 -1.09 5.99 30.17
C PRO A 282 -1.08 4.93 31.27
N GLY A 283 0.09 4.59 31.84
CA GLY A 283 0.30 3.50 32.79
C GLY A 283 0.88 2.25 32.16
N SER A 284 1.09 1.23 32.98
CA SER A 284 1.57 -0.09 32.53
C SER A 284 0.41 -0.98 32.17
N ALA A 285 0.44 -1.56 30.95
CA ALA A 285 -0.60 -2.45 30.47
C ALA A 285 -0.03 -3.60 29.63
N THR A 286 -0.83 -4.67 29.52
CA THR A 286 -0.50 -5.84 28.70
C THR A 286 -1.66 -6.23 27.82
N GLY A 287 -1.33 -6.82 26.67
CA GLY A 287 -2.31 -7.39 25.73
C GLY A 287 -1.80 -8.70 25.15
N ALA A 288 -2.73 -9.57 24.83
CA ALA A 288 -2.44 -10.82 24.12
C ALA A 288 -3.59 -11.16 23.16
N TRP A 289 -3.25 -11.73 22.02
CA TRP A 289 -4.24 -12.21 21.06
C TRP A 289 -3.71 -13.35 20.20
N ILE A 290 -4.64 -14.14 19.69
CA ILE A 290 -4.37 -15.25 18.79
C ILE A 290 -5.24 -15.12 17.54
N ASP A 291 -4.65 -15.34 16.39
CA ASP A 291 -5.30 -15.38 15.09
C ASP A 291 -5.05 -16.75 14.43
N ILE A 292 -6.11 -17.40 13.97
CA ILE A 292 -6.02 -18.69 13.30
C ILE A 292 -6.72 -18.59 11.94
N ASP A 293 -6.02 -18.96 10.89
CA ASP A 293 -6.54 -19.10 9.52
C ASP A 293 -6.43 -20.56 9.12
N SER A 294 -7.53 -21.13 8.62
CA SER A 294 -7.62 -22.56 8.31
C SER A 294 -8.42 -22.78 7.04
N VAL A 295 -7.90 -23.60 6.13
CA VAL A 295 -8.58 -23.97 4.89
C VAL A 295 -9.03 -25.43 4.96
N ARG A 296 -10.34 -25.65 4.91
CA ARG A 296 -10.97 -26.98 4.95
C ARG A 296 -11.81 -27.22 3.69
N GLY A 297 -11.26 -27.93 2.74
CA GLY A 297 -11.88 -28.12 1.44
C GLY A 297 -12.06 -26.79 0.70
N ARG A 298 -13.31 -26.33 0.62
CA ARG A 298 -13.69 -25.07 -0.06
C ARG A 298 -14.00 -23.93 0.91
N TYR A 299 -13.84 -24.19 2.21
CA TYR A 299 -14.14 -23.25 3.26
C TYR A 299 -12.84 -22.67 3.81
N ARG A 300 -12.83 -21.36 3.98
CA ARG A 300 -11.78 -20.65 4.71
C ARG A 300 -12.36 -20.20 6.03
N HIS A 301 -11.70 -20.58 7.11
CA HIS A 301 -12.06 -20.21 8.47
C HIS A 301 -10.99 -19.25 8.99
N ASN A 302 -11.42 -18.17 9.61
CA ASN A 302 -10.54 -17.24 10.29
C ASN A 302 -11.17 -16.92 11.65
N PHE A 303 -10.45 -17.17 12.74
CA PHE A 303 -10.97 -16.98 14.08
C PHE A 303 -9.85 -16.65 15.06
N GLY A 304 -10.23 -16.03 16.17
CA GLY A 304 -9.29 -15.65 17.19
C GLY A 304 -9.95 -15.13 18.44
N ALA A 305 -9.12 -14.88 19.44
CA ALA A 305 -9.51 -14.28 20.71
C ALA A 305 -8.43 -13.27 21.13
N TYR A 306 -8.85 -12.29 21.91
CA TYR A 306 -7.96 -11.21 22.33
C TYR A 306 -8.35 -10.63 23.68
N ARG A 307 -7.35 -10.07 24.37
CA ARG A 307 -7.52 -9.25 25.55
C ARG A 307 -6.44 -8.18 25.55
N LEU A 308 -6.85 -6.91 25.55
CA LEU A 308 -5.99 -5.73 25.50
C LEU A 308 -6.30 -4.85 26.70
N GLY A 309 -5.39 -4.76 27.63
CA GLY A 309 -5.57 -4.02 28.89
C GLY A 309 -5.81 -2.53 28.67
N GLN A 310 -6.45 -1.90 29.64
CA GLN A 310 -6.65 -0.46 29.67
C GLN A 310 -5.31 0.27 29.72
N GLY A 311 -5.14 1.32 28.92
CA GLY A 311 -3.90 2.09 28.84
C GLY A 311 -2.80 1.44 28.01
N LEU A 312 -3.09 0.32 27.33
CA LEU A 312 -2.13 -0.29 26.42
C LEU A 312 -1.75 0.69 25.29
N ALA A 313 -0.45 0.88 25.07
CA ALA A 313 0.09 1.87 24.15
C ALA A 313 1.11 1.26 23.16
N TRP A 314 1.28 1.89 22.00
CA TRP A 314 2.31 1.56 21.01
C TRP A 314 2.83 2.84 20.35
N GLY A 315 3.90 3.38 20.91
CA GLY A 315 4.48 4.65 20.45
C GLY A 315 3.55 5.85 20.69
N ALA A 316 3.66 6.85 19.83
CA ALA A 316 2.92 8.11 19.94
C ALA A 316 1.46 8.03 19.43
N LEU A 317 1.06 6.92 18.81
CA LEU A 317 -0.29 6.76 18.25
C LEU A 317 -1.18 5.91 19.17
N PRO A 318 -2.46 6.26 19.32
CA PRO A 318 -3.39 5.44 20.08
C PRO A 318 -3.61 4.09 19.37
N ILE A 319 -3.70 3.03 20.15
CA ILE A 319 -4.10 1.69 19.69
C ILE A 319 -5.36 1.25 20.41
N ASN A 320 -6.02 0.22 19.88
CA ASN A 320 -7.14 -0.40 20.58
C ASN A 320 -6.66 -0.93 21.93
N ASN A 321 -7.36 -0.57 22.98
CA ASN A 321 -7.12 -1.01 24.35
C ASN A 321 -8.44 -1.08 25.10
N ASP A 322 -8.43 -1.56 26.35
CA ASP A 322 -9.60 -1.71 27.21
C ASP A 322 -10.66 -2.64 26.60
N VAL A 323 -10.24 -3.69 25.89
CA VAL A 323 -11.17 -4.60 25.22
C VAL A 323 -10.72 -6.05 25.32
N GLU A 324 -11.68 -6.96 25.47
CA GLU A 324 -11.50 -8.38 25.27
C GLU A 324 -12.60 -8.94 24.36
N GLY A 325 -12.35 -10.08 23.74
CA GLY A 325 -13.36 -10.70 22.90
C GLY A 325 -12.83 -11.80 22.01
N GLY A 326 -13.68 -12.17 21.07
CA GLY A 326 -13.35 -13.19 20.09
C GLY A 326 -14.14 -13.01 18.80
N TYR A 327 -13.62 -13.55 17.74
CA TYR A 327 -14.26 -13.49 16.43
C TYR A 327 -14.17 -14.82 15.69
N TYR A 328 -15.15 -15.05 14.82
CA TYR A 328 -15.15 -16.16 13.88
C TYR A 328 -15.67 -15.70 12.53
N ARG A 329 -14.97 -16.04 11.47
CA ARG A 329 -15.38 -15.79 10.10
C ARG A 329 -15.23 -17.04 9.26
N ILE A 330 -16.17 -17.23 8.37
CA ILE A 330 -16.17 -18.32 7.40
C ILE A 330 -16.43 -17.76 6.01
N GLY A 331 -15.67 -18.20 5.05
CA GLY A 331 -15.84 -17.85 3.64
C GLY A 331 -15.89 -19.09 2.76
N TYR A 332 -16.67 -18.99 1.68
CA TYR A 332 -16.81 -20.02 0.67
C TYR A 332 -16.80 -19.38 -0.72
N GLN A 333 -15.92 -19.86 -1.58
CA GLN A 333 -15.85 -19.39 -2.97
C GLN A 333 -15.64 -20.59 -3.88
N TYR A 334 -16.72 -21.05 -4.51
CA TYR A 334 -16.67 -22.13 -5.48
C TYR A 334 -17.84 -22.12 -6.45
N GLY A 335 -17.55 -22.36 -7.73
CA GLY A 335 -18.55 -22.42 -8.77
C GLY A 335 -19.26 -21.07 -8.92
N ARG A 336 -20.59 -21.09 -8.72
CA ARG A 336 -21.44 -19.89 -8.84
C ARG A 336 -21.68 -19.16 -7.53
N TRP A 337 -21.19 -19.70 -6.42
CA TRP A 337 -21.41 -19.16 -5.09
C TRP A 337 -20.15 -18.51 -4.54
N ASN A 338 -20.32 -17.30 -4.02
CA ASN A 338 -19.36 -16.60 -3.18
C ASN A 338 -20.11 -16.06 -1.96
N TRP A 339 -19.75 -16.52 -0.77
CA TRP A 339 -20.36 -16.01 0.45
C TRP A 339 -19.37 -16.02 1.61
N ASN A 340 -19.61 -15.13 2.56
CA ASN A 340 -18.92 -15.12 3.84
C ASN A 340 -19.90 -14.76 4.96
N ALA A 341 -19.56 -15.19 6.17
CA ALA A 341 -20.26 -14.82 7.39
C ALA A 341 -19.25 -14.60 8.51
N GLY A 342 -19.53 -13.67 9.39
CA GLY A 342 -18.69 -13.30 10.51
C GLY A 342 -19.50 -13.01 11.76
N LEU A 343 -18.88 -13.31 12.91
CA LEU A 343 -19.38 -12.99 14.24
C LEU A 343 -18.24 -12.45 15.07
N ASP A 344 -18.42 -11.32 15.73
CA ASP A 344 -17.46 -10.68 16.62
C ASP A 344 -18.16 -10.34 17.94
N GLY A 345 -17.62 -10.81 19.08
CA GLY A 345 -18.02 -10.38 20.42
C GLY A 345 -16.93 -9.51 21.01
N ILE A 346 -17.31 -8.34 21.52
CA ILE A 346 -16.41 -7.37 22.15
C ILE A 346 -16.94 -7.02 23.51
N HIS A 347 -16.07 -7.02 24.53
CA HIS A 347 -16.37 -6.61 25.89
C HIS A 347 -15.34 -5.61 26.38
N SER A 348 -15.80 -4.52 27.02
CA SER A 348 -14.93 -3.54 27.68
C SER A 348 -14.46 -4.05 29.03
N LEU A 349 -13.18 -3.96 29.32
CA LEU A 349 -12.60 -4.39 30.59
C LEU A 349 -12.94 -3.44 31.74
N SER A 350 -13.03 -2.13 31.47
CA SER A 350 -13.40 -1.09 32.43
C SER A 350 -14.91 -0.94 32.60
N GLY A 351 -15.70 -1.37 31.61
CA GLY A 351 -17.13 -1.11 31.51
C GLY A 351 -17.49 0.27 30.93
N ASP A 352 -16.50 1.12 30.64
CA ASP A 352 -16.72 2.46 30.07
C ASP A 352 -16.55 2.46 28.53
N GLY A 353 -16.09 1.35 27.94
CA GLY A 353 -15.81 1.20 26.52
C GLY A 353 -16.95 0.55 25.74
N PHE A 354 -16.59 -0.13 24.65
CA PHE A 354 -17.54 -0.79 23.77
C PHE A 354 -17.83 -2.23 24.23
N ASP A 355 -19.11 -2.49 24.49
CA ASP A 355 -19.66 -3.84 24.64
C ASP A 355 -20.58 -4.13 23.47
N GLY A 356 -20.47 -5.32 22.89
CA GLY A 356 -21.42 -5.68 21.86
C GLY A 356 -21.12 -6.95 21.07
N LEU A 357 -22.13 -7.37 20.33
CA LEU A 357 -22.09 -8.45 19.39
C LEU A 357 -22.28 -7.91 17.97
N TYR A 358 -21.40 -8.31 17.07
CA TYR A 358 -21.44 -7.91 15.67
C TYR A 358 -21.53 -9.14 14.79
N ALA A 359 -22.54 -9.20 13.93
CA ALA A 359 -22.66 -10.25 12.94
C ALA A 359 -22.68 -9.64 11.54
N SER A 360 -22.00 -10.28 10.60
CA SER A 360 -22.01 -9.88 9.19
C SER A 360 -22.19 -11.08 8.28
N GLY A 361 -22.86 -10.88 7.16
CA GLY A 361 -23.05 -11.89 6.14
C GLY A 361 -23.08 -11.27 4.76
N TYR A 362 -22.50 -11.94 3.80
CA TYR A 362 -22.52 -11.58 2.39
C TYR A 362 -22.75 -12.83 1.56
N VAL A 363 -23.59 -12.73 0.54
CA VAL A 363 -23.80 -13.80 -0.41
C VAL A 363 -23.95 -13.23 -1.82
N ARG A 364 -23.27 -13.86 -2.78
CA ARG A 364 -23.42 -13.61 -4.21
C ARG A 364 -23.60 -14.94 -4.94
N TYR A 365 -24.60 -14.99 -5.81
CA TYR A 365 -24.82 -16.08 -6.73
C TYR A 365 -24.71 -15.62 -8.17
N GLN A 366 -23.85 -16.25 -8.96
CA GLN A 366 -23.69 -16.00 -10.38
C GLN A 366 -24.62 -16.95 -11.16
N ALA A 367 -25.82 -16.50 -11.50
CA ALA A 367 -26.83 -17.31 -12.18
C ALA A 367 -26.42 -17.71 -13.59
N SER A 368 -25.77 -16.77 -14.32
CA SER A 368 -25.20 -16.98 -15.65
C SER A 368 -23.94 -16.13 -15.83
N SER A 369 -23.27 -16.19 -16.98
CA SER A 369 -22.16 -15.30 -17.31
C SER A 369 -22.53 -13.82 -17.31
N THR A 370 -23.83 -13.51 -17.45
CA THR A 370 -24.35 -12.14 -17.56
C THR A 370 -25.24 -11.71 -16.41
N LEU A 371 -25.59 -12.60 -15.47
CA LEU A 371 -26.51 -12.31 -14.37
C LEU A 371 -25.95 -12.79 -13.05
N GLY A 372 -25.74 -11.87 -12.11
CA GLY A 372 -25.41 -12.14 -10.73
C GLY A 372 -26.35 -11.39 -9.79
N TYR A 373 -26.60 -11.92 -8.62
CA TYR A 373 -27.35 -11.24 -7.57
C TYR A 373 -26.87 -11.70 -6.18
N GLY A 374 -27.15 -10.88 -5.20
CA GLY A 374 -26.73 -11.17 -3.85
C GLY A 374 -27.18 -10.11 -2.87
N GLY A 375 -26.59 -10.19 -1.68
CA GLY A 375 -26.83 -9.22 -0.64
C GLY A 375 -25.84 -9.34 0.51
N SER A 376 -25.89 -8.35 1.38
CA SER A 376 -25.18 -8.36 2.66
C SER A 376 -26.11 -7.95 3.79
N LEU A 377 -25.84 -8.51 4.97
CA LEU A 377 -26.52 -8.20 6.21
C LEU A 377 -25.48 -7.92 7.27
N ASN A 378 -25.62 -6.80 7.99
CA ASN A 378 -24.83 -6.50 9.17
C ASN A 378 -25.78 -6.26 10.33
N LEU A 379 -25.47 -6.85 11.46
CA LEU A 379 -26.17 -6.71 12.72
C LEU A 379 -25.18 -6.25 13.78
N ARG A 380 -25.60 -5.31 14.58
CA ARG A 380 -24.84 -4.80 15.71
C ARG A 380 -25.78 -4.71 16.90
N ASP A 381 -25.40 -5.37 17.96
CA ASP A 381 -26.04 -5.25 19.25
C ASP A 381 -24.98 -4.76 20.24
N ALA A 382 -25.00 -3.46 20.51
CA ALA A 382 -24.08 -2.75 21.39
C ALA A 382 -24.89 -1.80 22.28
N MET A 383 -24.47 -0.55 22.48
CA MET A 383 -25.28 0.43 23.22
C MET A 383 -26.68 0.59 22.66
N ASP A 384 -26.83 0.39 21.35
CA ASP A 384 -28.11 0.35 20.63
C ASP A 384 -28.04 -0.76 19.57
N THR A 385 -29.15 -1.45 19.34
CA THR A 385 -29.25 -2.46 18.27
C THR A 385 -29.39 -1.78 16.93
N SER A 386 -28.55 -2.13 15.99
CA SER A 386 -28.62 -1.61 14.62
C SER A 386 -28.47 -2.72 13.58
N HIS A 387 -29.05 -2.52 12.41
CA HIS A 387 -28.87 -3.43 11.28
C HIS A 387 -28.75 -2.67 9.96
N SER A 388 -28.13 -3.33 9.00
CA SER A 388 -28.17 -2.89 7.61
C SER A 388 -28.32 -4.08 6.67
N LEU A 389 -29.16 -3.92 5.69
CA LEU A 389 -29.44 -4.88 4.63
C LEU A 389 -29.14 -4.24 3.28
N GLN A 390 -28.36 -4.91 2.46
CA GLN A 390 -28.13 -4.54 1.07
C GLN A 390 -28.51 -5.69 0.17
N LEU A 391 -29.29 -5.44 -0.87
CA LEU A 391 -29.61 -6.40 -1.93
C LEU A 391 -29.17 -5.82 -3.27
N PHE A 392 -28.59 -6.63 -4.14
CA PHE A 392 -28.14 -6.17 -5.45
C PHE A 392 -28.38 -7.22 -6.54
N LEU A 393 -28.54 -6.70 -7.76
CA LEU A 393 -28.63 -7.47 -8.99
C LEU A 393 -27.74 -6.83 -10.05
N ASP A 394 -26.79 -7.59 -10.56
CA ASP A 394 -25.87 -7.22 -11.63
C ASP A 394 -26.28 -7.92 -12.92
N LYS A 395 -26.47 -7.18 -14.00
CA LYS A 395 -26.81 -7.73 -15.30
C LYS A 395 -25.97 -7.13 -16.43
N GLN A 396 -25.28 -7.97 -17.17
CA GLN A 396 -24.62 -7.59 -18.41
C GLN A 396 -25.61 -7.72 -19.57
N THR A 397 -25.79 -6.65 -20.32
CA THR A 397 -26.68 -6.57 -21.48
C THR A 397 -25.95 -6.03 -22.70
N GLY A 398 -26.60 -5.95 -23.86
CA GLY A 398 -26.06 -5.23 -25.01
C GLY A 398 -25.88 -3.72 -24.77
N TRP A 399 -26.53 -3.18 -23.74
CA TRP A 399 -26.41 -1.77 -23.30
C TRP A 399 -25.26 -1.56 -22.30
N GLY A 400 -24.59 -2.64 -21.89
CA GLY A 400 -23.50 -2.64 -20.91
C GLY A 400 -23.89 -3.31 -19.60
N GLN A 401 -23.22 -2.92 -18.53
CA GLN A 401 -23.43 -3.47 -17.21
C GLN A 401 -24.43 -2.60 -16.44
N THR A 402 -25.50 -3.21 -15.98
CA THR A 402 -26.53 -2.59 -15.15
C THR A 402 -26.47 -3.20 -13.75
N ARG A 403 -26.48 -2.37 -12.71
CA ARG A 403 -26.65 -2.77 -11.32
C ARG A 403 -27.86 -2.09 -10.73
N VAL A 404 -28.71 -2.86 -10.08
CA VAL A 404 -29.80 -2.36 -9.21
C VAL A 404 -29.45 -2.74 -7.79
N GLN A 405 -29.56 -1.81 -6.87
CA GLN A 405 -29.25 -2.05 -5.46
C GLN A 405 -30.33 -1.42 -4.58
N VAL A 406 -30.65 -2.11 -3.50
CA VAL A 406 -31.55 -1.63 -2.44
C VAL A 406 -30.79 -1.74 -1.13
N ASP A 407 -30.69 -0.66 -0.42
CA ASP A 407 -30.08 -0.56 0.89
C ASP A 407 -31.14 -0.16 1.91
N GLU A 408 -31.06 -0.76 3.09
CA GLU A 408 -31.87 -0.43 4.26
C GLU A 408 -30.99 -0.47 5.49
N ALA A 409 -31.14 0.49 6.40
CA ALA A 409 -30.44 0.50 7.67
C ALA A 409 -31.27 1.16 8.76
N SER A 410 -31.19 0.58 9.96
CA SER A 410 -31.83 1.11 11.17
C SER A 410 -30.81 1.14 12.31
N SER A 411 -30.83 2.18 13.12
CA SER A 411 -29.94 2.38 14.25
C SER A 411 -30.69 2.69 15.52
N GLY A 412 -30.95 1.64 16.30
CA GLY A 412 -31.38 1.70 17.70
C GLY A 412 -32.65 2.52 17.97
N GLY A 413 -33.59 2.58 17.01
CA GLY A 413 -34.74 3.45 17.11
C GLY A 413 -34.41 4.94 17.00
N ARG A 414 -33.18 5.30 16.59
CA ARG A 414 -32.75 6.70 16.42
C ARG A 414 -32.79 7.16 14.98
N SER A 415 -32.60 6.26 14.04
CA SER A 415 -32.69 6.58 12.63
C SER A 415 -33.01 5.35 11.80
N ASP A 416 -33.84 5.54 10.80
CA ASP A 416 -34.16 4.57 9.76
C ASP A 416 -33.87 5.16 8.39
N SER A 417 -33.27 4.37 7.52
CA SER A 417 -32.96 4.78 6.16
C SER A 417 -33.20 3.68 5.15
N TRP A 418 -33.58 4.09 3.96
CA TRP A 418 -33.59 3.19 2.79
C TRP A 418 -33.14 3.95 1.56
N GLN A 419 -32.54 3.25 0.61
CA GLN A 419 -32.11 3.78 -0.66
C GLN A 419 -32.28 2.73 -1.76
N VAL A 420 -32.70 3.17 -2.93
CA VAL A 420 -32.69 2.39 -4.17
C VAL A 420 -31.77 3.10 -5.15
N SER A 421 -30.86 2.36 -5.77
CA SER A 421 -29.96 2.88 -6.80
C SER A 421 -29.97 2.03 -8.05
N LEU A 422 -29.73 2.68 -9.17
CA LEU A 422 -29.52 2.10 -10.49
C LEU A 422 -28.25 2.67 -11.07
N ASP A 423 -27.28 1.81 -11.34
CA ASP A 423 -26.03 2.16 -11.99
C ASP A 423 -25.96 1.50 -13.38
N GLN A 424 -25.56 2.28 -14.38
CA GLN A 424 -25.40 1.83 -15.75
C GLN A 424 -24.03 2.20 -16.29
N ALA A 425 -23.22 1.22 -16.64
CA ALA A 425 -22.00 1.41 -17.40
C ALA A 425 -22.27 1.09 -18.88
N PHE A 426 -21.95 2.02 -19.78
CA PHE A 426 -22.26 1.89 -21.21
C PHE A 426 -21.09 1.27 -21.97
N PRO A 427 -21.35 0.33 -22.91
CA PRO A 427 -20.32 -0.32 -23.72
C PRO A 427 -19.96 0.61 -24.89
N LEU A 428 -19.11 1.58 -24.62
CA LEU A 428 -18.63 2.51 -25.64
C LEU A 428 -17.39 1.97 -26.35
N ARG A 429 -16.96 2.69 -27.39
CA ARG A 429 -15.75 2.34 -28.14
C ARG A 429 -14.53 2.36 -27.22
N GLN A 430 -13.51 1.58 -27.58
CA GLN A 430 -12.23 1.57 -26.90
C GLN A 430 -11.72 3.00 -26.66
N GLY A 431 -11.17 3.27 -25.48
CA GLY A 431 -10.71 4.60 -25.07
C GLY A 431 -11.83 5.56 -24.59
N THR A 432 -13.10 5.12 -24.56
CA THR A 432 -14.20 5.93 -24.01
C THR A 432 -14.94 5.16 -22.91
N ARG A 433 -15.14 5.80 -21.76
CA ARG A 433 -15.88 5.27 -20.61
C ARG A 433 -17.04 6.22 -20.31
N LEU A 434 -18.18 5.67 -20.00
CA LEU A 434 -19.35 6.42 -19.55
C LEU A 434 -20.17 5.55 -18.61
N SER A 435 -20.52 6.08 -17.46
CA SER A 435 -21.50 5.48 -16.57
C SER A 435 -22.41 6.55 -15.98
N ALA A 436 -23.63 6.17 -15.70
CA ALA A 436 -24.62 7.01 -15.06
C ALA A 436 -25.23 6.27 -13.86
N SER A 437 -25.55 7.03 -12.83
CA SER A 437 -26.15 6.51 -11.60
C SER A 437 -27.34 7.39 -11.20
N ILE A 438 -28.39 6.76 -10.74
CA ILE A 438 -29.51 7.43 -10.07
C ILE A 438 -29.75 6.70 -8.75
N ALA A 439 -29.88 7.46 -7.67
CA ALA A 439 -30.26 6.94 -6.37
C ALA A 439 -31.37 7.79 -5.77
N HIS A 440 -32.31 7.12 -5.09
CA HIS A 440 -33.37 7.78 -4.34
C HIS A 440 -33.58 7.05 -3.01
N GLY A 441 -33.69 7.82 -1.94
CA GLY A 441 -33.81 7.26 -0.60
C GLY A 441 -34.40 8.23 0.39
N SER A 442 -34.60 7.73 1.60
CA SER A 442 -35.11 8.49 2.73
C SER A 442 -34.31 8.15 3.98
N LEU A 443 -34.07 9.17 4.80
CA LEU A 443 -33.48 9.07 6.13
C LEU A 443 -34.43 9.77 7.11
N HIS A 444 -34.80 9.09 8.16
CA HIS A 444 -35.61 9.59 9.26
C HIS A 444 -34.83 9.45 10.56
N TYR A 445 -34.79 10.53 11.33
CA TYR A 445 -34.33 10.50 12.73
C TYR A 445 -35.54 10.64 13.64
N ASP A 446 -35.56 9.94 14.77
CA ASP A 446 -36.69 9.98 15.72
C ASP A 446 -36.99 11.38 16.25
N ASP A 447 -35.96 12.24 16.33
CA ASP A 447 -36.10 13.63 16.76
C ASP A 447 -36.55 14.58 15.64
N ASP A 448 -36.67 14.09 14.40
CA ASP A 448 -37.06 14.90 13.24
C ASP A 448 -38.55 14.96 13.06
N ILE A 449 -39.06 16.15 12.70
CA ILE A 449 -40.47 16.36 12.36
C ILE A 449 -40.82 15.67 11.04
N ASP A 450 -39.90 15.72 10.06
CA ASP A 450 -40.08 15.20 8.71
C ASP A 450 -38.87 14.35 8.29
N ALA A 451 -39.13 13.20 7.66
CA ALA A 451 -38.10 12.40 7.04
C ALA A 451 -37.40 13.17 5.91
N THR A 452 -36.09 13.02 5.83
CA THR A 452 -35.28 13.62 4.75
C THR A 452 -35.26 12.66 3.55
N THR A 453 -35.84 13.08 2.44
CA THR A 453 -35.74 12.36 1.16
C THR A 453 -34.64 12.94 0.31
N THR A 454 -33.88 12.08 -0.36
CA THR A 454 -32.75 12.51 -1.21
C THR A 454 -32.78 11.80 -2.56
N THR A 455 -32.62 12.57 -3.63
CA THR A 455 -32.40 12.05 -4.98
C THR A 455 -31.02 12.49 -5.47
N THR A 456 -30.21 11.55 -5.92
CA THR A 456 -28.88 11.80 -6.47
C THR A 456 -28.83 11.31 -7.91
N LEU A 457 -28.33 12.16 -8.80
CA LEU A 457 -27.96 11.81 -10.17
C LEU A 457 -26.46 11.98 -10.31
N ALA A 458 -25.76 10.99 -10.86
CA ALA A 458 -24.34 11.09 -11.11
C ALA A 458 -24.00 10.61 -12.52
N LEU A 459 -23.03 11.27 -13.14
CA LEU A 459 -22.49 10.95 -14.44
C LEU A 459 -20.97 10.88 -14.31
N TYR A 460 -20.39 9.81 -14.81
CA TYR A 460 -18.95 9.60 -14.85
C TYR A 460 -18.54 9.34 -16.28
N GLY A 461 -17.49 9.99 -16.77
CA GLY A 461 -17.02 9.81 -18.11
C GLY A 461 -15.52 9.99 -18.22
N GLY A 462 -14.95 9.34 -19.24
CA GLY A 462 -13.54 9.51 -19.57
C GLY A 462 -13.33 9.18 -21.04
N ARG A 463 -12.40 9.88 -21.68
CA ARG A 463 -12.05 9.67 -23.06
C ARG A 463 -10.57 9.88 -23.30
N GLU A 464 -9.99 8.92 -23.98
CA GLU A 464 -8.69 9.05 -24.63
C GLU A 464 -8.88 9.86 -25.92
N LEU A 465 -8.54 11.15 -25.88
CA LEU A 465 -8.66 12.03 -27.05
C LEU A 465 -7.58 11.74 -28.08
N THR A 466 -6.41 11.37 -27.60
CA THR A 466 -5.28 10.84 -28.37
C THR A 466 -4.56 9.81 -27.52
N ASP A 467 -3.61 9.06 -28.08
CA ASP A 467 -2.75 8.13 -27.33
C ASP A 467 -1.95 8.79 -26.20
N ARG A 468 -1.93 10.14 -26.16
CA ARG A 468 -1.17 10.94 -25.20
C ARG A 468 -2.03 11.85 -24.34
N LEU A 469 -3.33 11.94 -24.60
CA LEU A 469 -4.22 12.87 -23.92
C LEU A 469 -5.50 12.17 -23.49
N THR A 470 -5.71 12.13 -22.18
CA THR A 470 -6.91 11.58 -21.56
C THR A 470 -7.63 12.69 -20.76
N VAL A 471 -8.95 12.73 -20.90
CA VAL A 471 -9.83 13.57 -20.10
C VAL A 471 -10.82 12.69 -19.36
N ASP A 472 -10.95 12.89 -18.06
CA ASP A 472 -11.92 12.24 -17.20
C ASP A 472 -12.74 13.28 -16.45
N GLY A 473 -13.99 12.94 -16.13
CA GLY A 473 -14.83 13.83 -15.37
C GLY A 473 -16.00 13.14 -14.71
N SER A 474 -16.50 13.76 -13.67
CA SER A 474 -17.73 13.37 -13.00
C SER A 474 -18.57 14.59 -12.64
N ALA A 475 -19.87 14.42 -12.71
CA ALA A 475 -20.85 15.40 -12.24
C ALA A 475 -21.87 14.69 -11.36
N ARG A 476 -22.15 15.23 -10.19
CA ARG A 476 -23.16 14.74 -9.28
C ARG A 476 -24.10 15.87 -8.91
N TRP A 477 -25.38 15.61 -8.99
CA TRP A 477 -26.43 16.50 -8.51
C TRP A 477 -27.22 15.77 -7.43
N THR A 478 -27.44 16.45 -6.31
CA THR A 478 -28.20 15.93 -5.17
C THR A 478 -29.30 16.91 -4.84
N HIS A 479 -30.52 16.41 -4.66
CA HIS A 479 -31.68 17.17 -4.25
C HIS A 479 -32.38 16.48 -3.09
N GLY A 480 -32.39 17.14 -1.95
CA GLY A 480 -33.05 16.70 -0.73
C GLY A 480 -34.20 17.58 -0.30
N ASN A 481 -35.18 16.96 0.36
CA ASN A 481 -36.29 17.61 1.06
C ASN A 481 -36.42 16.94 2.44
N GLY A 482 -36.88 17.68 3.44
CA GLY A 482 -37.00 17.19 4.82
C GLY A 482 -36.13 17.98 5.78
N SER A 483 -36.02 17.54 7.03
CA SER A 483 -35.38 18.25 8.13
C SER A 483 -33.90 18.49 7.90
N GLU A 484 -33.17 17.47 7.43
CA GLU A 484 -31.74 17.51 7.17
C GLU A 484 -31.39 17.60 5.68
N ALA A 485 -32.30 18.17 4.90
CA ALA A 485 -32.17 18.20 3.45
C ALA A 485 -30.92 18.91 2.95
N PHE A 486 -30.19 18.25 2.10
CA PHE A 486 -29.05 18.78 1.35
C PHE A 486 -29.40 18.93 -0.12
N ARG A 487 -29.01 20.05 -0.72
CA ARG A 487 -29.11 20.28 -2.17
C ARG A 487 -27.78 20.76 -2.69
N GLY A 488 -27.27 20.12 -3.72
CA GLY A 488 -25.96 20.50 -4.20
C GLY A 488 -25.54 19.88 -5.52
N THR A 489 -24.43 20.37 -6.01
CA THR A 489 -23.76 19.85 -7.21
C THR A 489 -22.27 19.74 -6.96
N ASP A 490 -21.70 18.61 -7.38
CA ASP A 490 -20.26 18.38 -7.40
C ASP A 490 -19.82 18.16 -8.84
N LEU A 491 -18.72 18.77 -9.21
CA LEU A 491 -18.09 18.65 -10.52
C LEU A 491 -16.60 18.36 -10.32
N ASN A 492 -16.11 17.33 -11.00
CA ASN A 492 -14.70 17.00 -11.06
C ASN A 492 -14.30 16.81 -12.53
N ILE A 493 -13.20 17.42 -12.96
CA ILE A 493 -12.64 17.27 -14.30
C ILE A 493 -11.15 17.08 -14.15
N GLY A 494 -10.62 16.03 -14.77
CA GLY A 494 -9.21 15.72 -14.83
C GLY A 494 -8.71 15.66 -16.27
N LEU A 495 -7.49 16.11 -16.48
CA LEU A 495 -6.77 16.04 -17.73
C LEU A 495 -5.39 15.49 -17.48
N ASN A 496 -5.01 14.47 -18.24
CA ASN A 496 -3.65 13.92 -18.27
C ASN A 496 -3.12 13.99 -19.69
N TRP A 497 -2.03 14.71 -19.88
CA TRP A 497 -1.40 14.91 -21.17
C TRP A 497 0.08 14.56 -21.13
N ARG A 498 0.46 13.52 -21.89
CA ARG A 498 1.85 13.21 -22.17
C ARG A 498 2.33 14.06 -23.35
N VAL A 499 2.91 15.23 -23.02
CA VAL A 499 3.37 16.20 -24.02
C VAL A 499 4.48 15.60 -24.89
N THR A 500 5.42 14.92 -24.25
CA THR A 500 6.49 14.12 -24.87
C THR A 500 6.66 12.83 -24.08
N PRO A 501 7.48 11.86 -24.51
CA PRO A 501 7.78 10.67 -23.70
C PRO A 501 8.32 10.98 -22.30
N ARG A 502 8.95 12.14 -22.11
CA ARG A 502 9.56 12.56 -20.84
C ARG A 502 8.77 13.60 -20.08
N TRP A 503 7.86 14.30 -20.72
CA TRP A 503 7.06 15.36 -20.11
C TRP A 503 5.60 15.01 -20.04
N SER A 504 5.03 15.10 -18.86
CA SER A 504 3.59 14.98 -18.65
C SER A 504 3.04 16.17 -17.89
N LEU A 505 1.82 16.55 -18.25
CA LEU A 505 1.03 17.59 -17.61
C LEU A 505 -0.26 16.97 -17.11
N SER A 506 -0.57 17.15 -15.83
CA SER A 506 -1.85 16.78 -15.25
C SER A 506 -2.51 18.05 -14.72
N ALA A 507 -3.80 18.19 -14.99
CA ALA A 507 -4.62 19.25 -14.43
C ALA A 507 -5.90 18.65 -13.86
N ALA A 508 -6.34 19.13 -12.70
CA ALA A 508 -7.60 18.74 -12.11
C ALA A 508 -8.36 19.95 -11.59
N PHE A 509 -9.66 19.92 -11.78
CA PHE A 509 -10.59 20.90 -11.28
C PHE A 509 -11.67 20.19 -10.47
N TYR A 510 -11.90 20.65 -9.27
CA TYR A 510 -12.99 20.21 -8.42
C TYR A 510 -13.83 21.39 -7.98
N GLN A 511 -15.15 21.23 -7.96
CA GLN A 511 -16.06 22.20 -7.40
C GLN A 511 -17.24 21.51 -6.72
N SER A 512 -17.55 21.94 -5.50
CA SER A 512 -18.77 21.57 -4.78
C SER A 512 -19.53 22.83 -4.39
N ARG A 513 -20.83 22.79 -4.60
CA ARG A 513 -21.77 23.82 -4.17
C ARG A 513 -22.99 23.17 -3.56
N GLY A 514 -23.46 23.69 -2.45
CA GLY A 514 -24.65 23.13 -1.84
C GLY A 514 -25.34 24.09 -0.90
N SER A 515 -26.48 23.64 -0.44
CA SER A 515 -27.22 24.26 0.67
C SER A 515 -27.78 23.11 1.53
N ARG A 516 -27.84 23.34 2.82
CA ARG A 516 -28.43 22.43 3.79
C ARG A 516 -29.58 23.12 4.49
N ARG A 517 -30.63 22.37 4.83
CA ARG A 517 -31.67 22.88 5.69
C ARG A 517 -31.11 23.15 7.08
N SER A 518 -31.35 24.34 7.64
CA SER A 518 -30.96 24.68 9.00
C SER A 518 -31.77 23.85 10.00
N PRO A 519 -31.14 23.21 10.99
CA PRO A 519 -31.85 22.54 12.06
C PRO A 519 -32.47 23.54 13.06
N PHE A 520 -32.14 24.84 12.92
CA PHE A 520 -32.64 25.90 13.83
C PHE A 520 -33.67 26.79 13.15
N ILE A 521 -34.75 27.05 13.83
CA ILE A 521 -35.72 28.08 13.46
C ILE A 521 -35.10 29.44 13.80
N LEU A 522 -34.63 30.16 12.78
CA LEU A 522 -34.00 31.46 12.96
C LEU A 522 -35.04 32.59 13.16
N ASP A 523 -36.24 32.39 12.67
CA ASP A 523 -37.37 33.33 12.81
C ASP A 523 -38.64 32.53 13.15
N PRO A 524 -39.24 32.72 14.34
CA PRO A 524 -40.46 32.00 14.74
C PRO A 524 -41.70 32.37 13.89
N LEU A 525 -41.62 33.37 13.04
CA LEU A 525 -42.71 33.75 12.13
C LEU A 525 -42.63 33.04 10.76
N VAL A 526 -41.52 32.34 10.49
CA VAL A 526 -41.33 31.59 9.25
C VAL A 526 -41.72 30.15 9.46
N THR A 527 -42.67 29.67 8.71
CA THR A 527 -43.06 28.26 8.70
C THR A 527 -42.00 27.43 7.98
N GLY A 528 -41.18 26.74 8.73
CA GLY A 528 -40.10 25.87 8.27
C GLY A 528 -38.70 26.47 8.38
N THR A 529 -37.70 25.63 8.46
CA THR A 529 -36.30 26.04 8.55
C THR A 529 -35.75 26.39 7.17
N PRO A 530 -35.05 27.54 7.01
CA PRO A 530 -34.52 27.94 5.72
C PRO A 530 -33.33 27.06 5.28
N PHE A 531 -33.11 26.99 3.96
CA PHE A 531 -31.86 26.45 3.43
C PHE A 531 -30.74 27.47 3.59
N ILE A 532 -29.65 27.06 4.26
CA ILE A 532 -28.44 27.85 4.41
C ILE A 532 -27.47 27.40 3.32
N SER A 533 -26.91 28.36 2.58
CA SER A 533 -25.86 28.08 1.61
C SER A 533 -24.61 27.59 2.33
N LEU A 534 -24.13 26.44 1.92
CA LEU A 534 -22.82 25.95 2.37
C LEU A 534 -21.70 26.70 1.65
N PRO A 535 -20.53 26.85 2.29
CA PRO A 535 -19.37 27.41 1.64
C PRO A 535 -19.07 26.67 0.34
N ARG A 536 -18.86 27.43 -0.74
CA ARG A 536 -18.41 26.84 -2.01
C ARG A 536 -17.01 26.30 -1.82
N ASN A 537 -16.82 25.03 -2.16
CA ASN A 537 -15.50 24.42 -2.22
C ASN A 537 -15.06 24.30 -3.68
N ARG A 538 -13.89 24.84 -4.00
CA ARG A 538 -13.32 24.82 -5.35
C ARG A 538 -11.81 24.59 -5.24
N SER A 539 -11.31 23.66 -6.04
CA SER A 539 -9.88 23.36 -6.08
C SER A 539 -9.41 23.24 -7.53
N VAL A 540 -8.26 23.80 -7.80
CA VAL A 540 -7.54 23.68 -9.06
C VAL A 540 -6.16 23.13 -8.75
N PHE A 541 -5.75 22.07 -9.46
CA PHE A 541 -4.44 21.44 -9.33
C PHE A 541 -3.77 21.40 -10.69
N LEU A 542 -2.49 21.71 -10.72
CA LEU A 542 -1.64 21.60 -11.89
C LEU A 542 -0.35 20.88 -11.50
N THR A 543 0.02 19.87 -12.26
CA THR A 543 1.26 19.12 -12.04
C THR A 543 2.01 18.99 -13.36
N LEU A 544 3.23 19.48 -13.39
CA LEU A 544 4.16 19.30 -14.51
C LEU A 544 5.25 18.33 -14.06
N ARG A 545 5.41 17.20 -14.77
CA ARG A 545 6.40 16.18 -14.46
C ARG A 545 7.35 15.98 -15.62
N TYR A 546 8.62 15.92 -15.30
CA TYR A 546 9.67 15.40 -16.15
C TYR A 546 10.18 14.09 -15.58
N GLU A 547 10.26 13.05 -16.41
CA GLU A 547 10.79 11.76 -16.01
C GLU A 547 11.75 11.22 -17.07
N LEU A 548 12.89 10.73 -16.60
CA LEU A 548 13.91 10.08 -17.40
C LEU A 548 14.17 8.71 -16.80
N SER A 549 13.96 7.65 -17.56
CA SER A 549 14.33 6.28 -17.20
C SER A 549 15.34 5.76 -18.21
N ALA A 550 16.33 5.01 -17.77
CA ALA A 550 17.32 4.40 -18.61
C ALA A 550 17.87 3.11 -17.97
N GLY A 551 18.49 2.27 -18.77
CA GLY A 551 19.06 0.99 -18.36
C GLY A 551 18.01 -0.12 -18.26
N ARG A 552 18.45 -1.35 -18.40
CA ARG A 552 17.61 -2.54 -18.22
C ARG A 552 17.94 -3.23 -16.90
N PRO A 553 16.94 -3.82 -16.21
CA PRO A 553 17.19 -4.75 -15.13
C PRO A 553 18.03 -5.90 -15.68
N GLN A 554 19.32 -5.88 -15.45
CA GLN A 554 20.16 -7.01 -15.81
C GLN A 554 19.91 -8.08 -14.77
N GLY A 555 19.28 -9.16 -15.17
CA GLY A 555 19.02 -10.30 -14.30
C GLY A 555 20.32 -10.81 -13.70
N VAL A 556 20.30 -11.17 -12.41
CA VAL A 556 21.37 -11.91 -11.77
C VAL A 556 21.34 -13.33 -12.33
N ILE A 557 22.43 -13.76 -12.96
CA ILE A 557 22.56 -15.12 -13.49
C ILE A 557 22.54 -16.11 -12.32
N GLY A 558 21.55 -17.00 -12.28
CA GLY A 558 21.43 -18.01 -11.22
C GLY A 558 20.94 -17.49 -9.87
N GLY A 559 20.36 -16.29 -9.77
CA GLY A 559 19.89 -15.71 -8.52
C GLY A 559 18.72 -14.73 -8.66
N ALA A 560 18.27 -14.18 -7.52
CA ALA A 560 17.23 -13.17 -7.49
C ALA A 560 17.74 -11.80 -7.99
N PRO A 561 16.91 -10.98 -8.64
CA PRO A 561 17.26 -9.60 -9.00
C PRO A 561 17.76 -8.82 -7.78
N GLY A 562 18.85 -8.05 -7.96
CA GLY A 562 19.45 -7.28 -6.86
C GLY A 562 20.24 -8.11 -5.85
N GLY A 563 20.40 -9.43 -6.07
CA GLY A 563 21.21 -10.31 -5.23
C GLY A 563 22.74 -10.06 -5.35
N PRO A 564 23.54 -10.71 -4.48
CA PRO A 564 24.99 -10.60 -4.52
C PRO A 564 25.54 -11.20 -5.78
N THR A 565 26.40 -10.50 -6.46
CA THR A 565 27.00 -10.99 -7.69
C THR A 565 28.51 -10.92 -7.69
N GLY A 566 29.11 -11.86 -8.41
CA GLY A 566 30.48 -11.84 -8.89
C GLY A 566 30.51 -12.06 -10.39
N THR A 567 31.68 -12.21 -10.95
CA THR A 567 31.90 -12.54 -12.36
C THR A 567 32.55 -13.93 -12.42
N VAL A 568 32.10 -14.79 -13.36
CA VAL A 568 32.84 -16.00 -13.74
C VAL A 568 33.43 -15.74 -15.11
N ALA A 569 34.75 -15.76 -15.20
CA ALA A 569 35.47 -15.56 -16.45
C ALA A 569 36.56 -16.62 -16.60
N GLY A 570 36.96 -16.88 -17.82
CA GLY A 570 38.00 -17.87 -18.04
C GLY A 570 38.42 -17.95 -19.50
N SER A 571 39.27 -18.92 -19.79
CA SER A 571 39.71 -19.22 -21.15
C SER A 571 39.64 -20.72 -21.43
N LEU A 572 39.27 -21.03 -22.68
CA LEU A 572 39.34 -22.40 -23.23
C LEU A 572 40.43 -22.42 -24.28
N PHE A 573 41.38 -23.39 -24.18
CA PHE A 573 42.53 -23.50 -25.05
C PHE A 573 42.83 -24.95 -25.42
N LEU A 574 43.59 -25.15 -26.48
CA LEU A 574 44.04 -26.46 -26.94
C LEU A 574 45.34 -26.78 -26.22
N ASP A 575 45.24 -27.59 -25.17
CA ASP A 575 46.34 -28.00 -24.27
C ASP A 575 47.14 -29.10 -24.96
N ASP A 576 48.17 -28.71 -25.73
CA ASP A 576 48.97 -29.64 -26.53
C ASP A 576 49.99 -30.40 -25.70
N ASN A 577 50.42 -29.84 -24.58
CA ASN A 577 51.39 -30.47 -23.66
C ASN A 577 50.72 -31.22 -22.49
N GLY A 578 49.40 -31.05 -22.28
CA GLY A 578 48.61 -31.74 -21.25
C GLY A 578 48.82 -31.25 -19.83
N ASP A 579 49.45 -30.08 -19.65
CA ASP A 579 49.75 -29.54 -18.31
C ASP A 579 48.62 -28.78 -17.66
N GLY A 580 47.55 -28.47 -18.40
CA GLY A 580 46.36 -27.73 -17.93
C GLY A 580 46.58 -26.23 -17.74
N VAL A 581 47.72 -25.70 -18.16
CA VAL A 581 48.06 -24.27 -18.07
C VAL A 581 48.30 -23.74 -19.46
N ARG A 582 47.61 -22.65 -19.83
CA ARG A 582 47.73 -22.07 -21.15
C ARG A 582 49.12 -21.53 -21.42
N GLY A 583 49.87 -22.22 -22.29
CA GLY A 583 51.16 -21.79 -22.80
C GLY A 583 51.07 -20.75 -23.92
N ALA A 584 52.17 -20.03 -24.16
CA ALA A 584 52.20 -18.96 -25.20
C ALA A 584 52.04 -19.52 -26.64
N SER A 585 52.34 -20.79 -26.86
CA SER A 585 52.22 -21.46 -28.16
C SER A 585 50.89 -22.19 -28.36
N GLU A 586 50.04 -22.26 -27.33
CA GLU A 586 48.81 -23.00 -27.38
C GLU A 586 47.67 -22.17 -27.97
N GLN A 587 46.93 -22.82 -28.87
CA GLN A 587 45.87 -22.15 -29.61
C GLN A 587 44.61 -22.01 -28.77
N ALA A 588 43.89 -20.93 -29.00
CA ALA A 588 42.57 -20.66 -28.40
C ALA A 588 41.52 -21.62 -28.96
N ALA A 589 40.64 -22.13 -28.13
CA ALA A 589 39.45 -22.82 -28.55
C ALA A 589 38.29 -21.83 -28.69
N ALA A 590 38.15 -21.27 -29.88
CA ALA A 590 37.15 -20.26 -30.19
C ALA A 590 35.79 -20.87 -30.50
N ASN A 591 34.72 -20.11 -30.24
CA ASN A 591 33.31 -20.43 -30.57
C ASN A 591 32.79 -21.72 -29.91
N VAL A 592 33.35 -22.13 -28.79
CA VAL A 592 32.89 -23.27 -27.99
C VAL A 592 31.87 -22.84 -26.97
N THR A 593 30.78 -23.58 -26.83
CA THR A 593 29.70 -23.23 -25.89
C THR A 593 30.11 -23.63 -24.45
N VAL A 594 30.00 -22.63 -23.55
CA VAL A 594 30.18 -22.82 -22.11
C VAL A 594 28.83 -22.53 -21.44
N LEU A 595 28.37 -23.47 -20.60
CA LEU A 595 27.11 -23.33 -19.86
C LEU A 595 27.41 -23.10 -18.38
N LEU A 596 26.63 -22.20 -17.78
CA LEU A 596 26.57 -22.02 -16.33
C LEU A 596 25.23 -22.58 -15.82
N ASP A 597 25.29 -23.48 -14.83
CA ASP A 597 24.14 -24.20 -14.24
C ASP A 597 23.29 -24.96 -15.29
N GLY A 598 23.90 -25.37 -16.40
CA GLY A 598 23.20 -26.06 -17.50
C GLY A 598 22.14 -25.21 -18.23
N ARG A 599 22.04 -23.92 -17.90
CA ARG A 599 20.95 -23.04 -18.36
C ARG A 599 21.44 -21.78 -19.08
N PHE A 600 22.49 -21.15 -18.61
CA PHE A 600 23.00 -19.91 -19.19
C PHE A 600 24.18 -20.23 -20.11
N ALA A 601 24.11 -19.82 -21.35
CA ALA A 601 25.11 -20.15 -22.36
C ALA A 601 25.90 -18.91 -22.80
N VAL A 602 27.21 -19.06 -22.96
CA VAL A 602 28.09 -18.11 -23.61
C VAL A 602 29.01 -18.88 -24.57
N ARG A 603 29.45 -18.24 -25.65
CA ARG A 603 30.47 -18.79 -26.53
C ARG A 603 31.81 -18.13 -26.31
N THR A 604 32.88 -18.93 -26.38
CA THR A 604 34.23 -18.39 -26.33
C THR A 604 34.52 -17.49 -27.52
N ASP A 605 35.21 -16.37 -27.28
CA ASP A 605 35.65 -15.43 -28.32
C ASP A 605 36.80 -16.00 -29.17
N SER A 606 37.32 -15.20 -30.10
CA SER A 606 38.44 -15.59 -30.96
C SER A 606 39.75 -15.87 -30.20
N LEU A 607 39.85 -15.39 -28.96
CA LEU A 607 40.97 -15.62 -28.06
C LEU A 607 40.68 -16.78 -27.07
N GLY A 608 39.53 -17.44 -27.22
CA GLY A 608 39.10 -18.51 -26.34
C GLY A 608 38.54 -18.08 -25.00
N ASN A 609 38.33 -16.78 -24.77
CA ASN A 609 37.83 -16.27 -23.49
C ASN A 609 36.31 -16.36 -23.45
N PHE A 610 35.77 -16.56 -22.23
CA PHE A 610 34.37 -16.48 -21.92
C PHE A 610 34.14 -15.70 -20.64
N GLU A 611 32.96 -15.07 -20.50
CA GLU A 611 32.59 -14.32 -19.31
C GLU A 611 31.08 -14.40 -19.06
N PHE A 612 30.73 -14.72 -17.81
CA PHE A 612 29.39 -14.59 -17.25
C PHE A 612 29.43 -13.45 -16.23
N PRO A 613 28.97 -12.25 -16.59
CA PRO A 613 28.88 -11.13 -15.68
C PRO A 613 27.71 -11.33 -14.72
N ARG A 614 27.82 -10.82 -13.50
CA ARG A 614 26.73 -10.78 -12.51
C ARG A 614 26.12 -12.15 -12.17
N VAL A 615 26.96 -13.12 -11.96
CA VAL A 615 26.57 -14.44 -11.45
C VAL A 615 26.29 -14.33 -9.96
N ALA A 616 25.20 -14.95 -9.48
CA ALA A 616 24.86 -14.99 -8.07
C ALA A 616 26.05 -15.48 -7.23
N ALA A 617 26.25 -14.94 -6.04
CA ALA A 617 27.27 -15.47 -5.14
C ALA A 617 26.83 -16.83 -4.62
N GLY A 618 27.74 -17.79 -4.64
CA GLY A 618 27.48 -19.16 -4.23
C GLY A 618 28.18 -20.17 -5.11
N SER A 619 27.74 -21.43 -5.01
CA SER A 619 28.26 -22.54 -5.79
C SER A 619 27.48 -22.68 -7.09
N HIS A 620 28.20 -22.69 -8.21
CA HIS A 620 27.63 -22.83 -9.57
C HIS A 620 28.36 -23.96 -10.30
N THR A 621 27.71 -24.52 -11.31
CA THR A 621 28.29 -25.54 -12.16
C THR A 621 28.61 -24.98 -13.53
N LEU A 622 29.88 -25.02 -13.92
CA LEU A 622 30.33 -24.66 -15.26
C LEU A 622 30.47 -25.94 -16.11
N THR A 623 29.85 -25.94 -17.27
CA THR A 623 29.88 -27.08 -18.19
C THR A 623 30.35 -26.64 -19.58
N VAL A 624 31.35 -27.34 -20.15
CA VAL A 624 31.80 -27.12 -21.53
C VAL A 624 31.06 -28.08 -22.46
N VAL A 625 30.40 -27.54 -23.48
CA VAL A 625 29.76 -28.34 -24.54
C VAL A 625 30.74 -28.47 -25.70
N PRO A 626 31.14 -29.68 -26.10
CA PRO A 626 32.18 -29.86 -27.12
C PRO A 626 31.66 -29.67 -28.57
N ASP A 627 30.68 -28.75 -28.79
CA ASP A 627 29.97 -28.56 -30.04
C ASP A 627 30.86 -28.04 -31.18
N ASN A 628 31.91 -27.28 -30.88
CA ASN A 628 32.83 -26.67 -31.86
C ASN A 628 34.31 -26.93 -31.55
N LEU A 629 34.61 -27.93 -30.74
CA LEU A 629 35.99 -28.36 -30.56
C LEU A 629 36.51 -29.08 -31.82
N PRO A 630 37.63 -28.67 -32.41
CA PRO A 630 38.17 -29.33 -33.57
C PRO A 630 38.67 -30.74 -33.20
N LEU A 631 38.36 -31.73 -34.01
CA LEU A 631 38.96 -33.07 -33.83
C LEU A 631 40.47 -33.02 -34.03
N PRO A 632 41.26 -33.76 -33.27
CA PRO A 632 40.91 -34.77 -32.27
C PRO A 632 40.86 -34.25 -30.80
N TRP A 633 40.53 -32.99 -30.57
CA TRP A 633 40.53 -32.38 -29.24
C TRP A 633 39.24 -32.69 -28.46
N PHE A 634 39.35 -32.91 -27.16
CA PHE A 634 38.23 -33.12 -26.24
C PHE A 634 38.53 -32.54 -24.86
N VAL A 635 37.51 -32.18 -24.12
CA VAL A 635 37.64 -31.80 -22.70
C VAL A 635 37.42 -33.03 -21.84
N ALA A 636 38.38 -33.32 -20.96
CA ALA A 636 38.28 -34.50 -20.09
C ALA A 636 37.02 -34.43 -19.20
N PRO A 637 36.32 -35.54 -18.90
CA PRO A 637 35.06 -35.54 -18.16
C PRO A 637 35.11 -34.76 -16.84
N GLY A 638 36.23 -34.79 -16.11
CA GLY A 638 36.41 -34.02 -14.88
C GLY A 638 36.60 -32.51 -15.09
N ASP A 639 37.04 -32.10 -16.28
CA ASP A 639 37.23 -30.71 -16.66
C ASP A 639 36.03 -30.16 -17.46
N ALA A 640 35.26 -31.06 -18.07
CA ALA A 640 34.07 -30.70 -18.83
C ALA A 640 32.93 -30.17 -17.91
N GLN A 641 32.96 -30.57 -16.65
CA GLN A 641 32.00 -30.05 -15.66
C GLN A 641 32.75 -29.72 -14.36
N ARG A 642 32.76 -28.45 -13.98
CA ARG A 642 33.44 -27.95 -12.78
C ARG A 642 32.53 -27.18 -11.88
N THR A 643 32.64 -27.38 -10.57
CA THR A 643 31.98 -26.52 -9.58
C THR A 643 32.85 -25.31 -9.31
N VAL A 644 32.27 -24.11 -9.44
CA VAL A 644 32.92 -22.82 -9.21
C VAL A 644 32.26 -22.10 -8.03
N GLN A 645 33.06 -21.51 -7.15
CA GLN A 645 32.57 -20.67 -6.05
C GLN A 645 32.64 -19.21 -6.46
N VAL A 646 31.49 -18.61 -6.61
CA VAL A 646 31.37 -17.18 -6.95
C VAL A 646 31.32 -16.37 -5.67
N ARG A 647 32.28 -15.46 -5.51
CA ARG A 647 32.34 -14.53 -4.38
C ARG A 647 31.85 -13.16 -4.80
N VAL A 648 31.22 -12.48 -3.84
CA VAL A 648 30.67 -11.13 -4.07
C VAL A 648 31.78 -10.16 -4.52
N ARG A 649 31.53 -9.42 -5.59
CA ARG A 649 32.44 -8.41 -6.15
C ARG A 649 33.80 -8.94 -6.61
N GLN A 650 33.95 -10.24 -6.80
CA GLN A 650 35.19 -10.86 -7.27
C GLN A 650 34.96 -11.56 -8.61
N ALA A 651 36.01 -11.57 -9.43
CA ALA A 651 36.06 -12.41 -10.61
C ALA A 651 36.64 -13.80 -10.22
N THR A 652 35.84 -14.82 -10.43
CA THR A 652 36.30 -16.22 -10.34
C THR A 652 36.82 -16.61 -11.71
N ARG A 653 38.13 -16.89 -11.81
CA ARG A 653 38.77 -17.29 -13.06
C ARG A 653 38.86 -18.82 -13.18
N VAL A 654 38.49 -19.34 -14.35
CA VAL A 654 38.49 -20.77 -14.65
C VAL A 654 39.06 -21.01 -16.05
N ASP A 655 40.30 -21.46 -16.12
CA ASP A 655 40.93 -21.79 -17.38
C ASP A 655 40.80 -23.30 -17.62
N ILE A 656 40.44 -23.71 -18.85
CA ILE A 656 40.11 -25.11 -19.22
C ILE A 656 40.92 -25.50 -20.45
N GLY A 657 41.73 -26.53 -20.33
CA GLY A 657 42.50 -27.13 -21.42
C GLY A 657 41.74 -28.27 -22.10
N ALA A 658 41.58 -28.19 -23.41
CA ALA A 658 41.15 -29.34 -24.23
C ALA A 658 42.35 -30.18 -24.66
N ARG A 659 42.32 -31.48 -24.39
CA ARG A 659 43.43 -32.41 -24.66
C ARG A 659 43.22 -33.15 -25.97
N ARG A 660 44.32 -33.62 -26.58
CA ARG A 660 44.23 -34.48 -27.74
C ARG A 660 43.81 -35.89 -27.33
N GLN A 661 42.90 -36.46 -28.10
CA GLN A 661 42.57 -37.88 -27.95
C GLN A 661 43.78 -38.71 -28.38
N PRO A 662 44.26 -39.66 -27.53
CA PRO A 662 45.41 -40.45 -27.86
C PRO A 662 45.19 -41.35 -29.09
#